data_872457ac742d0282bfdffa8b49d0db94
#
_entry.id   872457ac742d0282bfdffa8b49d0db94
#
_cell.length_a   1.000
_cell.length_b   1.000
_cell.length_c   1.000
_cell.angle_alpha   90.00
_cell.angle_beta   90.00
_cell.angle_gamma   90.00
#
_symmetry.space_group_name_H-M   'P 1'
#
loop_
_entity.id
_entity.type
_entity.pdbx_description
1 polymer ?
#
loop_
_entity_poly.entity_id
_entity_poly.type
_entity_poly.pdbx_seq_one_letter_code
_entity_poly.pdbx_strand_id
1 'polypeptide(L)'
;MAQDPNAKNNKPSNKQPNKQPNKQPRQINIITIVVFALVAIFFFSMLTRMPQGSSDGITQTDSLVTSEFTQAVDQGRVESVVYDAGAETISGVYYPAQTAGVTAANAFNTGIEALNSQLGTIVNGGSRLETIEPSILQVKTLGSKHNFTCTWVGQDTLGQLMAAHPEIKYSITLPSPWGSILLSLLPILIIAGLLFFFFSQMNKANNSQMSFGKAKAKKSVEEHPDVHFSDVAGVDEAVEEMQEIKDFLDNPAKYQAMGAKIPRGCLLVGPPGTGKTLLARAVAGEAGVPFFSISGSDFVEMFVGVGASRVRDLFKQAKEAAPAIIFIDEIDAVGRQRGAGLGGGHDEREQTLNQLLVEMDGFEANDSVVLIAATNRADVLDPALLRPGRFDRQIVVDVPDVKGREKILKVHAENKPLAKDVNLPRLAKITPGFTGADLANLLNEAAILSARRNKHIISEQEVTESMERVIAGPERKGRVLDENTRKTISYHESGHALVGHLLPHADPVHKISIISRGRALGYTLSIPDEDKVLNSRNEMRDELAVFLGGRVAEEIFCEDITTGASNDLERATKMARSMVTNYGMSSDLGVQVFGQPNHEVFLGRDYGNTQDYSEETARRIDEEVARIMREAHDRAYEILSSHKEQMDLMSAVLLERETVDGEACTALLDNKWADYLKLEASGAVEKAANTLASKEPEQEAPAPAAPQPTPAQPAAPSAPASPASNEMQTSAQNGAAAPQAPAASQEPAAPTAPSAPATPVAPSEPSASDANKGFLDSLEQKIKDMQDGQDAEDKHDDSAGKPRE
;
A
#
# COMPACT_ATOMS: atom_id res chain seq x y z
N MET A 1 -19.59 66.78 25.05
CA MET A 1 -18.54 67.31 24.13
C MET A 1 -17.85 66.06 23.57
N ALA A 2 -18.25 65.67 22.40
CA ALA A 2 -17.58 65.83 21.12
C ALA A 2 -16.46 64.77 21.02
N GLN A 3 -16.33 63.90 20.04
CA GLN A 3 -16.87 63.67 18.72
C GLN A 3 -16.41 62.29 18.25
N ASP A 4 -17.32 61.53 17.67
CA ASP A 4 -17.01 60.48 16.70
C ASP A 4 -16.48 61.14 15.41
N PRO A 5 -15.62 60.50 14.60
CA PRO A 5 -16.19 59.95 13.38
C PRO A 5 -15.47 58.81 12.68
N ASN A 6 -16.28 58.05 11.94
CA ASN A 6 -16.07 57.33 10.66
C ASN A 6 -15.84 55.79 10.77
N ALA A 7 -16.78 55.01 10.55
CA ALA A 7 -17.62 54.58 9.41
C ALA A 7 -16.85 54.29 8.09
N LYS A 8 -17.08 53.03 7.64
CA LYS A 8 -16.93 52.40 6.32
C LYS A 8 -15.84 51.29 6.29
N ASN A 9 -16.10 50.10 5.90
CA ASN A 9 -16.82 49.59 4.74
C ASN A 9 -17.10 48.06 4.87
N ASN A 10 -18.35 47.68 4.78
CA ASN A 10 -18.83 46.39 4.39
C ASN A 10 -18.48 46.11 2.92
N LYS A 11 -17.82 45.03 2.62
CA LYS A 11 -17.80 44.45 1.28
C LYS A 11 -18.24 42.98 1.35
N PRO A 12 -19.10 42.53 0.45
CA PRO A 12 -19.67 41.18 0.48
C PRO A 12 -18.68 40.15 -0.05
N SER A 13 -18.69 38.96 0.59
CA SER A 13 -17.95 37.79 0.20
C SER A 13 -18.37 37.30 -1.19
N ASN A 14 -17.45 37.43 -2.13
CA ASN A 14 -17.63 36.90 -3.48
C ASN A 14 -17.15 35.43 -3.51
N LYS A 15 -18.10 34.50 -3.64
CA LYS A 15 -17.83 33.10 -3.91
C LYS A 15 -17.17 32.99 -5.29
N GLN A 16 -15.91 32.69 -5.33
CA GLN A 16 -15.23 32.28 -6.56
C GLN A 16 -15.63 30.85 -6.94
N PRO A 17 -15.91 30.61 -8.22
CA PRO A 17 -16.21 29.28 -8.72
C PRO A 17 -14.92 28.43 -8.81
N ASN A 18 -15.09 27.18 -8.45
CA ASN A 18 -14.16 26.07 -8.48
C ASN A 18 -13.34 26.02 -9.78
N LYS A 19 -12.08 26.43 -9.76
CA LYS A 19 -11.17 26.28 -10.90
C LYS A 19 -10.67 24.83 -10.94
N GLN A 20 -11.10 24.10 -11.95
CA GLN A 20 -10.46 22.87 -12.40
C GLN A 20 -8.94 23.09 -12.58
N PRO A 21 -8.09 22.07 -12.32
CA PRO A 21 -6.66 22.20 -12.52
C PRO A 21 -6.38 22.39 -14.01
N ASN A 22 -5.89 23.55 -14.35
CA ASN A 22 -5.44 23.96 -15.69
C ASN A 22 -4.28 23.02 -16.09
N LYS A 23 -4.53 22.14 -17.07
CA LYS A 23 -3.48 21.39 -17.75
C LYS A 23 -2.61 22.42 -18.48
N GLN A 24 -1.46 22.73 -17.95
CA GLN A 24 -0.43 23.49 -18.66
C GLN A 24 -0.14 22.78 -19.99
N PRO A 25 -0.13 23.50 -21.15
CA PRO A 25 0.26 22.90 -22.42
C PRO A 25 1.71 22.41 -22.27
N ARG A 26 1.94 21.14 -22.63
CA ARG A 26 3.29 20.58 -22.74
C ARG A 26 4.08 21.51 -23.66
N GLN A 27 5.06 22.20 -23.12
CA GLN A 27 6.04 22.92 -23.91
C GLN A 27 6.78 21.87 -24.75
N ILE A 28 6.46 21.82 -26.02
CA ILE A 28 7.21 21.02 -27.00
C ILE A 28 8.59 21.67 -27.06
N ASN A 29 9.61 20.95 -26.63
CA ASN A 29 10.98 21.45 -26.63
C ASN A 29 11.35 21.89 -28.05
N ILE A 30 11.87 23.10 -28.19
CA ILE A 30 12.35 23.67 -29.46
C ILE A 30 13.26 22.67 -30.21
N ILE A 31 14.07 21.90 -29.49
CA ILE A 31 14.92 20.83 -30.02
C ILE A 31 14.09 19.74 -30.73
N THR A 32 12.94 19.35 -30.20
CA THR A 32 12.05 18.36 -30.84
C THR A 32 11.48 18.92 -32.14
N ILE A 33 11.15 20.19 -32.18
CA ILE A 33 10.68 20.89 -33.39
C ILE A 33 11.82 20.95 -34.44
N VAL A 34 13.03 21.29 -34.03
CA VAL A 34 14.21 21.33 -34.92
C VAL A 34 14.54 19.94 -35.48
N VAL A 35 14.51 18.89 -34.68
CA VAL A 35 14.75 17.51 -35.14
C VAL A 35 13.65 17.07 -36.11
N PHE A 36 12.37 17.35 -35.83
CA PHE A 36 11.28 17.07 -36.77
C PHE A 36 11.40 17.88 -38.06
N ALA A 37 11.82 19.15 -37.97
CA ALA A 37 12.05 19.98 -39.14
C ALA A 37 13.22 19.45 -40.00
N LEU A 38 14.33 19.00 -39.39
CA LEU A 38 15.45 18.40 -40.09
C LEU A 38 15.09 17.07 -40.75
N VAL A 39 14.30 16.21 -40.08
CA VAL A 39 13.79 14.97 -40.65
C VAL A 39 12.83 15.25 -41.78
N ALA A 40 11.95 16.25 -41.66
CA ALA A 40 11.01 16.67 -42.72
C ALA A 40 11.79 17.26 -43.92
N ILE A 41 12.83 18.07 -43.72
CA ILE A 41 13.72 18.59 -44.77
C ILE A 41 14.49 17.46 -45.47
N PHE A 42 14.91 16.46 -44.73
CA PHE A 42 15.57 15.27 -45.30
C PHE A 42 14.60 14.47 -46.16
N PHE A 43 13.42 14.19 -45.69
CA PHE A 43 12.38 13.51 -46.50
C PHE A 43 11.95 14.34 -47.69
N PHE A 44 11.82 15.65 -47.57
CA PHE A 44 11.51 16.55 -48.67
C PHE A 44 12.64 16.60 -49.68
N SER A 45 13.91 16.61 -49.26
CA SER A 45 15.10 16.54 -50.10
C SER A 45 15.21 15.19 -50.82
N MET A 46 14.75 14.10 -50.19
CA MET A 46 14.68 12.78 -50.80
C MET A 46 13.57 12.71 -51.86
N LEU A 47 12.42 13.36 -51.59
CA LEU A 47 11.31 13.44 -52.55
C LEU A 47 11.62 14.34 -53.74
N THR A 48 12.42 15.40 -53.60
CA THR A 48 12.84 16.32 -54.66
C THR A 48 14.02 15.80 -55.49
N ARG A 49 14.69 14.69 -55.10
CA ARG A 49 15.74 14.02 -55.88
C ARG A 49 15.25 12.89 -56.80
N MET A 50 13.91 12.74 -56.96
CA MET A 50 13.46 11.98 -58.12
C MET A 50 13.86 12.73 -59.38
N PRO A 51 14.49 12.08 -60.41
CA PRO A 51 14.92 12.77 -61.60
C PRO A 51 13.70 13.44 -62.25
N GLN A 52 13.72 14.77 -62.31
CA GLN A 52 12.76 15.52 -63.11
C GLN A 52 13.08 15.18 -64.56
N GLY A 53 12.30 14.28 -65.12
CA GLY A 53 12.22 14.12 -66.55
C GLY A 53 11.88 15.46 -67.17
N SER A 54 12.77 15.90 -68.14
CA SER A 54 12.50 17.07 -68.93
C SER A 54 11.08 17.01 -69.50
N SER A 55 10.37 18.10 -69.42
CA SER A 55 8.97 18.31 -69.78
C SER A 55 8.67 18.32 -71.26
N ASP A 56 9.24 17.42 -72.05
CA ASP A 56 8.95 17.28 -73.48
C ASP A 56 8.11 16.02 -73.78
N GLY A 57 7.04 15.80 -73.09
CA GLY A 57 6.01 14.86 -73.44
C GLY A 57 6.39 13.38 -73.68
N ILE A 58 7.66 12.98 -73.53
CA ILE A 58 8.20 11.65 -73.76
C ILE A 58 7.99 10.82 -72.50
N THR A 59 7.07 9.88 -72.56
CA THR A 59 6.68 9.07 -71.38
C THR A 59 7.45 7.74 -71.25
N GLN A 60 8.24 7.34 -72.24
CA GLN A 60 8.88 6.05 -72.26
C GLN A 60 10.41 6.21 -72.14
N THR A 61 11.03 5.49 -71.20
CA THR A 61 12.49 5.49 -70.98
C THR A 61 13.01 4.05 -71.10
N ASP A 62 13.94 3.85 -72.06
CA ASP A 62 14.53 2.54 -72.33
C ASP A 62 15.95 2.47 -71.75
N SER A 63 16.29 1.31 -71.21
CA SER A 63 17.66 1.05 -70.76
C SER A 63 18.42 0.38 -71.90
N LEU A 64 19.39 1.09 -72.49
CA LEU A 64 20.23 0.56 -73.57
C LEU A 64 21.51 -0.02 -73.01
N VAL A 65 22.00 -1.10 -73.61
CA VAL A 65 23.37 -1.53 -73.39
C VAL A 65 24.35 -0.75 -74.30
N THR A 66 25.63 -0.64 -73.89
CA THR A 66 26.63 0.17 -74.64
C THR A 66 26.71 -0.12 -76.14
N SER A 67 26.58 -1.37 -76.58
CA SER A 67 26.56 -1.77 -77.99
C SER A 67 25.34 -1.29 -78.74
N GLU A 68 24.15 -1.32 -78.11
CA GLU A 68 22.91 -0.81 -78.68
C GLU A 68 22.93 0.68 -78.85
N PHE A 69 23.50 1.40 -77.84
CA PHE A 69 23.69 2.82 -77.93
C PHE A 69 24.64 3.20 -79.05
N THR A 70 25.83 2.53 -79.19
CA THR A 70 26.76 2.78 -80.24
C THR A 70 26.14 2.53 -81.64
N GLN A 71 25.43 1.44 -81.80
CA GLN A 71 24.70 1.15 -83.04
C GLN A 71 23.57 2.19 -83.35
N ALA A 72 22.93 2.72 -82.30
CA ALA A 72 21.94 3.78 -82.48
C ALA A 72 22.61 5.11 -82.85
N VAL A 73 23.81 5.41 -82.40
CA VAL A 73 24.62 6.57 -82.82
C VAL A 73 25.03 6.43 -84.25
N ASP A 74 25.63 5.27 -84.61
CA ASP A 74 26.09 5.00 -86.02
C ASP A 74 24.89 5.06 -87.04
N GLN A 75 23.74 4.61 -86.61
CA GLN A 75 22.53 4.71 -87.41
C GLN A 75 21.88 6.10 -87.40
N GLY A 76 22.45 7.10 -86.66
CA GLY A 76 21.95 8.48 -86.59
C GLY A 76 20.59 8.58 -85.89
N ARG A 77 20.19 7.58 -85.04
CA ARG A 77 18.93 7.54 -84.34
C ARG A 77 18.99 8.29 -82.97
N VAL A 78 20.14 8.79 -82.53
CA VAL A 78 20.29 9.53 -81.27
C VAL A 78 20.16 11.04 -81.58
N GLU A 79 19.37 11.73 -80.77
CA GLU A 79 19.15 13.18 -80.97
C GLU A 79 19.98 13.99 -79.97
N SER A 80 20.03 13.53 -78.70
CA SER A 80 20.78 14.20 -77.64
C SER A 80 21.37 13.21 -76.63
N VAL A 81 22.53 13.54 -76.09
CA VAL A 81 23.31 12.79 -75.13
C VAL A 81 23.78 13.72 -74.03
N VAL A 82 23.50 13.34 -72.79
CA VAL A 82 23.97 13.99 -71.57
C VAL A 82 24.81 12.96 -70.79
N TYR A 83 26.06 13.23 -70.59
CA TYR A 83 26.96 12.40 -69.80
C TYR A 83 27.06 12.91 -68.39
N ASP A 84 26.69 12.09 -67.39
CA ASP A 84 26.91 12.35 -65.97
C ASP A 84 28.24 11.72 -65.54
N ALA A 85 29.25 12.57 -65.36
CA ALA A 85 30.60 12.14 -64.98
C ALA A 85 30.67 11.61 -63.52
N GLY A 86 29.68 11.87 -62.69
CA GLY A 86 29.61 11.37 -61.34
C GLY A 86 28.98 9.98 -61.23
N ALA A 87 28.07 9.65 -62.15
CA ALA A 87 27.35 8.38 -62.15
C ALA A 87 27.83 7.42 -63.24
N GLU A 88 28.78 7.86 -64.09
CA GLU A 88 29.27 7.13 -65.27
C GLU A 88 28.12 6.63 -66.17
N THR A 89 27.11 7.47 -66.37
CA THR A 89 25.94 7.15 -67.15
C THR A 89 25.67 8.21 -68.21
N ILE A 90 25.21 7.74 -69.37
CA ILE A 90 24.67 8.60 -70.44
C ILE A 90 23.15 8.50 -70.44
N SER A 91 22.52 9.63 -70.63
CA SER A 91 21.04 9.71 -70.84
C SER A 91 20.77 10.61 -72.02
N GLY A 92 19.65 10.47 -72.65
CA GLY A 92 19.28 11.28 -73.79
C GLY A 92 18.00 10.87 -74.49
N VAL A 93 17.85 11.36 -75.71
CA VAL A 93 16.68 11.08 -76.55
C VAL A 93 17.12 10.38 -77.78
N TYR A 94 16.45 9.29 -78.14
CA TYR A 94 16.69 8.48 -79.32
C TYR A 94 15.40 7.98 -79.96
N TYR A 95 15.53 7.40 -81.12
CA TYR A 95 14.43 6.74 -81.89
C TYR A 95 14.70 5.22 -81.87
N PRO A 96 13.77 4.40 -81.35
CA PRO A 96 13.91 2.94 -81.31
C PRO A 96 13.94 2.37 -82.71
N ALA A 97 14.60 1.26 -82.95
CA ALA A 97 14.75 0.59 -84.27
C ALA A 97 13.38 0.02 -84.83
N GLN A 98 12.47 -0.29 -83.93
CA GLN A 98 11.14 -0.86 -84.30
C GLN A 98 10.09 0.24 -84.50
N THR A 99 10.40 1.29 -85.31
CA THR A 99 9.45 2.35 -85.57
C THR A 99 8.68 2.02 -86.87
N ALA A 100 7.41 2.47 -87.01
CA ALA A 100 6.57 2.20 -88.12
C ALA A 100 7.25 2.53 -89.47
N GLY A 101 8.16 3.54 -89.52
CA GLY A 101 8.89 3.95 -90.73
C GLY A 101 9.88 2.89 -91.19
N VAL A 102 10.62 2.25 -90.34
CA VAL A 102 11.60 1.18 -90.65
C VAL A 102 10.88 -0.07 -91.08
N THR A 103 9.76 -0.42 -90.46
CA THR A 103 8.92 -1.54 -90.80
C THR A 103 8.28 -1.34 -92.21
N ALA A 104 7.77 -0.14 -92.46
CA ALA A 104 7.18 0.23 -93.80
C ALA A 104 8.24 0.21 -94.89
N ALA A 105 9.45 0.73 -94.69
CA ALA A 105 10.53 0.69 -95.66
C ALA A 105 10.98 -0.75 -95.99
N ASN A 106 11.09 -1.57 -95.00
CA ASN A 106 11.45 -3.00 -95.15
C ASN A 106 10.35 -3.76 -95.93
N ALA A 107 9.09 -3.53 -95.62
CA ALA A 107 7.97 -4.13 -96.37
C ALA A 107 7.94 -3.68 -97.83
N PHE A 108 8.20 -2.41 -98.16
CA PHE A 108 8.31 -1.88 -99.47
C PHE A 108 9.49 -2.46 -100.23
N ASN A 109 10.67 -2.57 -99.70
CA ASN A 109 11.85 -3.20 -100.25
C ASN A 109 11.61 -4.67 -100.61
N THR A 110 10.94 -5.43 -99.71
CA THR A 110 10.55 -6.81 -99.96
C THR A 110 9.65 -6.88 -101.16
N GLY A 111 8.74 -5.91 -101.38
CA GLY A 111 7.87 -5.78 -102.55
C GLY A 111 8.66 -5.49 -103.81
N ILE A 112 9.63 -4.59 -103.78
CA ILE A 112 10.55 -4.25 -104.88
C ILE A 112 11.41 -5.44 -105.31
N GLU A 113 11.97 -6.19 -104.38
CA GLU A 113 12.74 -7.44 -104.63
C GLU A 113 11.85 -8.51 -105.37
N ALA A 114 10.64 -8.67 -104.79
CA ALA A 114 9.66 -9.54 -105.46
C ALA A 114 9.32 -9.08 -106.90
N LEU A 115 9.16 -7.79 -107.16
CA LEU A 115 8.86 -7.22 -108.46
C LEU A 115 10.10 -7.34 -109.38
N ASN A 116 11.31 -7.10 -108.87
CA ASN A 116 12.57 -7.31 -109.60
C ASN A 116 12.78 -8.74 -110.04
N SER A 117 12.43 -9.68 -109.18
CA SER A 117 12.48 -11.09 -109.53
C SER A 117 11.50 -11.50 -110.67
N GLN A 118 10.32 -10.91 -110.68
CA GLN A 118 9.32 -11.08 -111.78
C GLN A 118 9.72 -10.35 -113.05
N LEU A 119 10.29 -9.16 -112.97
CA LEU A 119 10.75 -8.41 -114.13
C LEU A 119 11.95 -9.06 -114.84
N GLY A 120 12.86 -9.68 -114.06
CA GLY A 120 13.99 -10.42 -114.61
C GLY A 120 13.67 -11.64 -115.44
N THR A 121 12.38 -12.11 -115.25
CA THR A 121 11.90 -13.26 -116.13
C THR A 121 11.15 -12.81 -117.37
N ILE A 122 10.77 -11.55 -117.52
CA ILE A 122 9.95 -11.05 -118.66
C ILE A 122 10.79 -10.21 -119.62
N VAL A 123 11.78 -9.48 -119.21
CA VAL A 123 12.52 -8.54 -120.12
C VAL A 123 14.08 -8.69 -119.94
N ASN A 124 14.70 -9.18 -120.97
CA ASN A 124 16.15 -9.15 -121.05
C ASN A 124 16.62 -7.67 -121.22
N GLY A 125 17.14 -7.03 -120.17
CA GLY A 125 17.78 -5.71 -120.25
C GLY A 125 17.05 -4.57 -119.55
N GLY A 126 16.07 -4.83 -118.68
CA GLY A 126 15.35 -3.79 -117.92
C GLY A 126 16.16 -3.31 -116.69
N SER A 127 16.12 -2.01 -116.44
CA SER A 127 16.73 -1.44 -115.23
C SER A 127 16.07 -2.01 -113.94
N ARG A 128 16.88 -2.53 -113.09
CA ARG A 128 16.47 -2.97 -111.76
C ARG A 128 15.93 -1.78 -110.94
N LEU A 129 14.79 -1.94 -110.25
CA LEU A 129 14.32 -0.95 -109.28
C LEU A 129 15.24 -0.95 -108.11
N GLU A 130 15.65 0.24 -107.68
CA GLU A 130 16.50 0.39 -106.53
C GLU A 130 15.67 0.21 -105.22
N THR A 131 16.23 -0.49 -104.29
CA THR A 131 15.68 -0.62 -102.91
C THR A 131 15.91 0.68 -102.14
N ILE A 132 14.96 1.10 -101.32
CA ILE A 132 15.06 2.31 -100.52
C ILE A 132 15.69 1.90 -99.21
N GLU A 133 16.85 2.45 -98.84
CA GLU A 133 17.37 2.36 -97.48
C GLU A 133 16.57 3.27 -96.51
N PRO A 134 16.18 2.81 -95.33
CA PRO A 134 15.44 3.63 -94.39
C PRO A 134 16.34 4.81 -93.99
N SER A 135 16.13 5.97 -94.53
CA SER A 135 16.92 7.15 -94.23
C SER A 135 16.64 7.61 -92.80
N ILE A 136 17.63 8.22 -92.13
CA ILE A 136 17.51 8.83 -90.83
C ILE A 136 16.29 9.80 -90.76
N LEU A 137 16.01 10.48 -91.84
CA LEU A 137 14.94 11.45 -91.92
C LEU A 137 13.56 10.72 -91.85
N GLN A 138 13.47 9.52 -92.37
CA GLN A 138 12.25 8.68 -92.34
C GLN A 138 12.07 8.12 -90.94
N VAL A 139 13.09 7.68 -90.32
CA VAL A 139 13.06 7.17 -88.91
C VAL A 139 12.65 8.32 -87.94
N LYS A 140 13.21 9.49 -88.15
CA LYS A 140 12.90 10.67 -87.29
C LYS A 140 11.48 11.23 -87.55
N THR A 141 10.94 11.09 -88.72
CA THR A 141 9.63 11.61 -89.03
C THR A 141 8.48 10.66 -88.70
N LEU A 142 8.72 9.37 -88.70
CA LEU A 142 7.72 8.32 -88.53
C LEU A 142 7.81 7.62 -87.14
N GLY A 143 8.95 7.80 -86.40
CA GLY A 143 9.17 7.16 -85.08
C GLY A 143 8.81 8.03 -83.89
N SER A 144 8.34 7.45 -82.84
CA SER A 144 8.17 8.12 -81.50
C SER A 144 9.56 8.29 -80.83
N LYS A 145 9.73 9.41 -80.15
CA LYS A 145 10.95 9.66 -79.30
C LYS A 145 10.84 8.92 -78.03
N HIS A 146 11.91 8.27 -77.61
CA HIS A 146 12.08 7.66 -76.26
C HIS A 146 13.27 8.30 -75.57
N ASN A 147 13.17 8.39 -74.26
CA ASN A 147 14.34 8.66 -73.41
C ASN A 147 15.14 7.36 -73.27
N PHE A 148 16.44 7.47 -73.15
CA PHE A 148 17.27 6.31 -72.86
C PHE A 148 18.23 6.60 -71.72
N THR A 149 18.64 5.52 -71.02
CA THR A 149 19.75 5.53 -70.09
C THR A 149 20.70 4.40 -70.44
N CYS A 150 21.99 4.62 -70.38
CA CYS A 150 23.03 3.64 -70.64
C CYS A 150 24.24 3.86 -69.76
N THR A 151 24.84 2.79 -69.21
CA THR A 151 26.11 2.91 -68.49
C THR A 151 27.24 3.07 -69.47
N TRP A 152 28.12 4.07 -69.25
CA TRP A 152 29.22 4.35 -70.09
C TRP A 152 30.47 4.69 -69.31
N VAL A 153 31.52 3.90 -69.51
CA VAL A 153 32.80 4.10 -68.78
C VAL A 153 33.79 4.82 -69.70
N GLY A 154 34.32 5.96 -69.23
CA GLY A 154 35.31 6.73 -69.91
C GLY A 154 34.79 7.90 -70.71
N GLN A 155 35.02 9.11 -70.25
CA GLN A 155 34.63 10.36 -70.90
C GLN A 155 35.33 10.58 -72.27
N ASP A 156 36.55 10.17 -72.42
CA ASP A 156 37.35 10.38 -73.63
C ASP A 156 36.81 9.53 -74.81
N THR A 157 36.42 8.32 -74.55
CA THR A 157 35.82 7.44 -75.57
C THR A 157 34.48 7.94 -76.06
N LEU A 158 33.65 8.47 -75.17
CA LEU A 158 32.38 9.09 -75.56
C LEU A 158 32.63 10.40 -76.33
N GLY A 159 33.59 11.20 -75.89
CA GLY A 159 33.98 12.42 -76.57
C GLY A 159 34.47 12.18 -78.06
N GLN A 160 35.23 11.11 -78.31
CA GLN A 160 35.62 10.68 -79.67
C GLN A 160 34.40 10.23 -80.45
N LEU A 161 33.56 9.47 -79.92
CA LEU A 161 32.31 9.02 -80.63
C LEU A 161 31.41 10.22 -80.95
N MET A 162 31.24 11.16 -80.06
CA MET A 162 30.40 12.36 -80.32
C MET A 162 31.08 13.34 -81.30
N ALA A 163 32.40 13.36 -81.35
CA ALA A 163 33.15 14.16 -82.35
C ALA A 163 33.00 13.60 -83.78
N ALA A 164 32.80 12.31 -83.95
CA ALA A 164 32.46 11.68 -85.20
C ALA A 164 31.04 11.98 -85.69
N HIS A 165 30.13 12.34 -84.75
CA HIS A 165 28.73 12.60 -85.06
C HIS A 165 28.29 14.01 -84.59
N PRO A 166 28.69 15.08 -85.24
CA PRO A 166 28.46 16.46 -84.74
C PRO A 166 27.01 16.90 -84.78
N GLU A 167 26.12 16.11 -85.41
CA GLU A 167 24.69 16.31 -85.43
C GLU A 167 23.98 16.03 -84.07
N ILE A 168 24.65 15.30 -83.19
CA ILE A 168 24.10 14.92 -81.86
C ILE A 168 24.44 16.00 -80.84
N LYS A 169 23.39 16.50 -80.16
CA LYS A 169 23.57 17.45 -79.01
C LYS A 169 24.18 16.76 -77.83
N TYR A 170 25.44 17.11 -77.51
CA TYR A 170 26.23 16.52 -76.41
C TYR A 170 26.47 17.53 -75.29
N SER A 171 26.23 17.11 -74.04
CA SER A 171 26.55 17.90 -72.86
C SER A 171 27.10 17.02 -71.70
N ILE A 172 27.89 17.61 -70.82
CA ILE A 172 28.53 16.92 -69.67
C ILE A 172 28.04 17.59 -68.39
N THR A 173 27.54 16.81 -67.43
CA THR A 173 27.25 17.28 -66.11
C THR A 173 28.39 16.87 -65.17
N LEU A 174 28.98 17.85 -64.47
CA LEU A 174 30.06 17.61 -63.49
C LEU A 174 29.44 17.45 -62.12
N PRO A 175 29.94 16.48 -61.27
CA PRO A 175 29.45 16.31 -59.92
C PRO A 175 29.75 17.55 -59.07
N SER A 176 28.75 18.05 -58.30
CA SER A 176 28.93 19.14 -57.37
C SER A 176 29.70 18.64 -56.14
N PRO A 177 30.89 19.17 -55.82
CA PRO A 177 31.69 18.74 -54.67
C PRO A 177 30.96 18.98 -53.32
N TRP A 178 30.01 19.93 -53.27
CA TRP A 178 29.25 20.26 -52.06
C TRP A 178 28.20 19.21 -51.72
N GLY A 179 27.64 18.53 -52.70
CA GLY A 179 26.64 17.48 -52.49
C GLY A 179 27.20 16.25 -51.79
N SER A 180 28.39 15.82 -52.21
CA SER A 180 29.10 14.64 -51.60
C SER A 180 29.59 14.94 -50.20
N ILE A 181 30.15 16.17 -49.94
CA ILE A 181 30.58 16.61 -48.63
C ILE A 181 29.40 16.71 -47.64
N LEU A 182 28.29 17.29 -48.08
CA LEU A 182 27.08 17.40 -47.21
C LEU A 182 26.49 16.01 -46.89
N LEU A 183 26.52 15.08 -47.84
CA LEU A 183 26.03 13.72 -47.66
C LEU A 183 26.90 12.92 -46.72
N SER A 184 28.23 13.12 -46.76
CA SER A 184 29.19 12.45 -45.87
C SER A 184 29.17 13.00 -44.44
N LEU A 185 28.85 14.28 -44.25
CA LEU A 185 28.67 14.89 -42.90
C LEU A 185 27.34 14.55 -42.21
N LEU A 186 26.31 14.21 -43.00
CA LEU A 186 24.98 13.92 -42.47
C LEU A 186 24.93 12.80 -41.40
N PRO A 187 25.54 11.62 -41.58
CA PRO A 187 25.58 10.57 -40.56
C PRO A 187 26.33 11.01 -39.31
N ILE A 188 27.36 11.83 -39.43
CA ILE A 188 28.11 12.36 -38.28
C ILE A 188 27.23 13.30 -37.48
N LEU A 189 26.48 14.19 -38.13
CA LEU A 189 25.54 15.09 -37.45
C LEU A 189 24.38 14.34 -36.82
N ILE A 190 23.87 13.28 -37.44
CA ILE A 190 22.85 12.41 -36.88
C ILE A 190 23.38 11.70 -35.62
N ILE A 191 24.57 11.12 -35.68
CA ILE A 191 25.20 10.45 -34.54
C ILE A 191 25.48 11.46 -33.43
N ALA A 192 26.00 12.64 -33.72
CA ALA A 192 26.24 13.71 -32.76
C ALA A 192 24.92 14.19 -32.11
N GLY A 193 23.85 14.34 -32.90
CA GLY A 193 22.52 14.67 -32.41
C GLY A 193 21.90 13.58 -31.51
N LEU A 194 22.05 12.30 -31.89
CA LEU A 194 21.62 11.16 -31.08
C LEU A 194 22.42 11.05 -29.79
N LEU A 195 23.74 11.24 -29.82
CA LEU A 195 24.57 11.27 -28.63
C LEU A 195 24.20 12.43 -27.72
N PHE A 196 24.02 13.64 -28.27
CA PHE A 196 23.57 14.81 -27.50
C PHE A 196 22.17 14.57 -26.87
N PHE A 197 21.23 13.98 -27.64
CA PHE A 197 19.92 13.59 -27.12
C PHE A 197 20.04 12.55 -26.01
N PHE A 198 20.87 11.51 -26.20
CA PHE A 198 21.11 10.47 -25.22
C PHE A 198 21.76 11.02 -23.94
N PHE A 199 22.81 11.89 -24.07
CA PHE A 199 23.41 12.57 -22.92
C PHE A 199 22.44 13.54 -22.23
N SER A 200 21.60 14.25 -22.99
CA SER A 200 20.56 15.12 -22.43
C SER A 200 19.49 14.31 -21.69
N GLN A 201 19.15 13.13 -22.19
CA GLN A 201 18.21 12.19 -21.55
C GLN A 201 18.83 11.57 -20.29
N MET A 202 20.11 11.14 -20.35
CA MET A 202 20.87 10.66 -19.19
C MET A 202 20.99 11.71 -18.10
N ASN A 203 21.27 12.96 -18.43
CA ASN A 203 21.32 14.05 -17.45
C ASN A 203 19.97 14.34 -16.82
N LYS A 204 18.86 14.18 -17.54
CA LYS A 204 17.51 14.24 -16.95
C LYS A 204 17.20 13.02 -16.07
N ALA A 205 17.64 11.82 -16.47
CA ALA A 205 17.49 10.61 -15.67
C ALA A 205 18.35 10.66 -14.39
N ASN A 206 19.58 11.16 -14.46
CA ASN A 206 20.43 11.37 -13.29
C ASN A 206 19.88 12.44 -12.34
N ASN A 207 19.31 13.54 -12.84
CA ASN A 207 18.64 14.52 -11.99
C ASN A 207 17.35 13.96 -11.35
N SER A 208 16.64 13.03 -11.98
CA SER A 208 15.49 12.36 -11.35
C SER A 208 15.96 11.30 -10.33
N GLN A 209 17.09 10.61 -10.55
CA GLN A 209 17.68 9.71 -9.56
C GLN A 209 18.25 10.47 -8.35
N MET A 210 18.83 11.63 -8.52
CA MET A 210 19.20 12.51 -7.40
C MET A 210 17.99 13.12 -6.68
N SER A 211 16.83 13.22 -7.31
CA SER A 211 15.60 13.65 -6.66
C SER A 211 14.84 12.51 -5.97
N PHE A 212 15.17 11.23 -6.21
CA PHE A 212 14.69 10.12 -5.39
C PHE A 212 15.28 10.16 -3.97
N GLY A 213 16.50 10.64 -3.79
CA GLY A 213 17.10 10.89 -2.47
C GLY A 213 16.52 12.12 -1.75
N LYS A 214 15.97 13.09 -2.49
CA LYS A 214 15.12 14.14 -1.92
C LYS A 214 13.69 13.59 -1.84
N ALA A 215 13.45 12.79 -0.84
CA ALA A 215 12.09 12.38 -0.53
C ALA A 215 11.23 13.65 -0.49
N LYS A 216 10.22 13.67 -1.33
CA LYS A 216 8.96 14.27 -0.90
C LYS A 216 8.48 13.41 0.28
N ALA A 217 9.14 13.49 1.43
CA ALA A 217 8.45 13.27 2.66
C ALA A 217 7.16 14.05 2.48
N LYS A 218 6.02 13.38 2.44
CA LYS A 218 4.73 14.03 2.58
C LYS A 218 4.97 14.93 3.78
N LYS A 219 5.07 16.24 3.53
CA LYS A 219 5.27 17.20 4.59
C LYS A 219 4.08 17.04 5.53
N SER A 220 4.21 16.20 6.54
CA SER A 220 3.44 16.33 7.75
C SER A 220 4.20 17.29 8.65
N VAL A 221 4.49 18.46 8.10
CA VAL A 221 4.92 19.61 8.91
C VAL A 221 3.62 20.29 9.29
N GLU A 222 3.16 20.01 10.47
CA GLU A 222 2.14 20.82 11.10
C GLU A 222 2.88 22.02 11.67
N GLU A 223 2.69 23.20 11.06
CA GLU A 223 3.36 24.43 11.51
C GLU A 223 2.98 24.74 12.95
N HIS A 224 1.75 24.47 13.36
CA HIS A 224 1.25 24.54 14.74
C HIS A 224 0.14 23.48 14.93
N PRO A 225 0.41 22.37 15.63
CA PRO A 225 -0.66 21.42 15.99
C PRO A 225 -1.71 22.09 16.90
N ASP A 226 -3.00 21.92 16.57
CA ASP A 226 -4.12 22.41 17.39
C ASP A 226 -4.42 21.51 18.62
N VAL A 227 -3.48 20.63 19.02
CA VAL A 227 -3.61 19.68 20.11
C VAL A 227 -2.85 20.20 21.32
N HIS A 228 -3.50 20.26 22.48
CA HIS A 228 -2.94 20.74 23.74
C HIS A 228 -2.92 19.64 24.81
N PHE A 229 -2.26 19.86 25.94
CA PHE A 229 -2.25 18.94 27.06
C PHE A 229 -3.65 18.69 27.64
N SER A 230 -4.59 19.63 27.46
CA SER A 230 -6.00 19.46 27.84
C SER A 230 -6.70 18.32 27.08
N ASP A 231 -6.21 17.98 25.87
CA ASP A 231 -6.75 16.93 25.03
C ASP A 231 -6.14 15.55 25.36
N VAL A 232 -5.11 15.53 26.20
CA VAL A 232 -4.42 14.33 26.67
C VAL A 232 -4.92 14.00 28.06
N ALA A 233 -5.48 12.80 28.23
CA ALA A 233 -6.03 12.36 29.51
C ALA A 233 -5.52 10.97 29.87
N GLY A 234 -5.43 10.68 31.18
CA GLY A 234 -5.12 9.35 31.70
C GLY A 234 -3.65 8.94 31.68
N VAL A 235 -2.75 9.91 31.48
CA VAL A 235 -1.29 9.74 31.49
C VAL A 235 -0.64 10.94 32.18
N ASP A 236 -1.15 11.30 33.37
CA ASP A 236 -0.82 12.55 34.04
C ASP A 236 0.70 12.67 34.33
N GLU A 237 1.37 11.57 34.69
CA GLU A 237 2.80 11.53 34.97
C GLU A 237 3.63 11.78 33.70
N ALA A 238 3.22 11.19 32.57
CA ALA A 238 3.87 11.42 31.29
C ALA A 238 3.67 12.87 30.80
N VAL A 239 2.53 13.46 31.11
CA VAL A 239 2.24 14.88 30.81
C VAL A 239 3.16 15.77 31.65
N GLU A 240 3.34 15.51 32.95
CA GLU A 240 4.23 16.25 33.83
C GLU A 240 5.68 16.24 33.32
N GLU A 241 6.18 15.07 32.95
CA GLU A 241 7.52 14.94 32.35
C GLU A 241 7.65 15.72 31.02
N MET A 242 6.60 15.71 30.20
CA MET A 242 6.59 16.45 28.94
C MET A 242 6.41 17.95 29.13
N GLN A 243 5.82 18.41 30.23
CA GLN A 243 5.70 19.82 30.58
C GLN A 243 7.07 20.47 30.80
N GLU A 244 8.04 19.70 31.34
CA GLU A 244 9.43 20.18 31.45
C GLU A 244 10.06 20.44 30.06
N ILE A 245 9.75 19.60 29.06
CA ILE A 245 10.24 19.79 27.69
C ILE A 245 9.62 21.04 27.05
N LYS A 246 8.32 21.25 27.26
CA LYS A 246 7.61 22.46 26.82
C LYS A 246 8.22 23.71 27.46
N ASP A 247 8.38 23.73 28.80
CA ASP A 247 8.97 24.85 29.53
C ASP A 247 10.39 25.16 29.04
N PHE A 248 11.14 24.15 28.65
CA PHE A 248 12.45 24.32 28.05
C PHE A 248 12.37 24.98 26.67
N LEU A 249 11.46 24.55 25.79
CA LEU A 249 11.26 25.12 24.45
C LEU A 249 10.85 26.61 24.55
N ASP A 250 10.04 26.96 25.57
CA ASP A 250 9.61 28.33 25.81
C ASP A 250 10.72 29.24 26.33
N ASN A 251 11.53 28.74 27.29
CA ASN A 251 12.52 29.50 28.02
C ASN A 251 13.89 28.82 28.13
N PRO A 252 14.60 28.54 27.04
CA PRO A 252 15.88 27.82 27.07
C PRO A 252 16.96 28.53 27.88
N ALA A 253 16.94 29.89 27.94
CA ALA A 253 17.89 30.69 28.68
C ALA A 253 17.84 30.48 30.21
N LYS A 254 16.65 30.17 30.76
CA LYS A 254 16.46 29.85 32.19
C LYS A 254 17.26 28.62 32.61
N TYR A 255 17.17 27.58 31.81
CA TYR A 255 17.84 26.31 32.08
C TYR A 255 19.36 26.39 31.86
N GLN A 256 19.78 27.09 30.80
CA GLN A 256 21.20 27.36 30.53
C GLN A 256 21.87 28.19 31.63
N ALA A 257 21.18 29.18 32.18
CA ALA A 257 21.71 30.00 33.31
C ALA A 257 21.95 29.16 34.59
N MET A 258 21.18 28.11 34.78
CA MET A 258 21.36 27.17 35.91
C MET A 258 22.39 26.04 35.63
N GLY A 259 22.95 26.03 34.38
CA GLY A 259 23.90 25.00 33.98
C GLY A 259 23.25 23.64 33.68
N ALA A 260 21.91 23.60 33.55
CA ALA A 260 21.19 22.39 33.20
C ALA A 260 21.44 22.03 31.74
N LYS A 261 21.71 20.73 31.48
CA LYS A 261 21.81 20.20 30.14
C LYS A 261 20.40 19.76 29.70
N ILE A 262 20.04 20.21 28.53
CA ILE A 262 18.76 19.90 27.89
C ILE A 262 18.77 18.45 27.45
N PRO A 263 17.70 17.68 27.66
CA PRO A 263 17.58 16.37 27.05
C PRO A 263 17.48 16.55 25.53
N ARG A 264 18.39 15.90 24.80
CA ARG A 264 18.42 15.94 23.33
C ARG A 264 17.32 15.10 22.71
N GLY A 265 16.94 14.04 23.41
CA GLY A 265 15.91 13.13 22.99
C GLY A 265 15.10 12.53 24.11
N CYS A 266 13.80 12.37 23.87
CA CYS A 266 12.85 11.69 24.74
C CYS A 266 12.30 10.46 24.02
N LEU A 267 12.31 9.31 24.70
CA LEU A 267 11.72 8.07 24.18
C LEU A 267 10.42 7.77 24.92
N LEU A 268 9.30 7.79 24.20
CA LEU A 268 7.99 7.38 24.69
C LEU A 268 7.86 5.86 24.54
N VAL A 269 7.71 5.15 25.65
CA VAL A 269 7.60 3.69 25.68
C VAL A 269 6.25 3.28 26.24
N GLY A 270 5.59 2.31 25.66
CA GLY A 270 4.33 1.76 26.20
C GLY A 270 3.53 0.97 25.19
N PRO A 271 2.43 0.34 25.63
CA PRO A 271 1.54 -0.44 24.74
C PRO A 271 0.98 0.39 23.56
N PRO A 272 0.57 -0.26 22.46
CA PRO A 272 -0.10 0.45 21.38
C PRO A 272 -1.41 1.06 21.85
N GLY A 273 -1.78 2.22 21.33
CA GLY A 273 -3.07 2.86 21.63
C GLY A 273 -3.08 3.71 22.91
N THR A 274 -1.97 3.84 23.66
CA THR A 274 -1.90 4.64 24.90
C THR A 274 -1.77 6.15 24.67
N GLY A 275 -1.66 6.62 23.40
CA GLY A 275 -1.64 8.05 23.09
C GLY A 275 -0.25 8.67 22.94
N LYS A 276 0.83 7.88 22.77
CA LYS A 276 2.21 8.37 22.58
C LYS A 276 2.35 9.44 21.51
N THR A 277 1.80 9.21 20.34
CA THR A 277 1.80 10.16 19.21
C THR A 277 0.98 11.42 19.54
N LEU A 278 -0.15 11.27 20.26
CA LEU A 278 -0.99 12.37 20.70
C LEU A 278 -0.25 13.26 21.71
N LEU A 279 0.42 12.65 22.68
CA LEU A 279 1.24 13.35 23.69
C LEU A 279 2.35 14.16 23.03
N ALA A 280 3.09 13.57 22.06
CA ALA A 280 4.15 14.29 21.35
C ALA A 280 3.61 15.50 20.55
N ARG A 281 2.43 15.36 19.94
CA ARG A 281 1.75 16.48 19.25
C ARG A 281 1.28 17.55 20.23
N ALA A 282 0.78 17.15 21.40
CA ALA A 282 0.33 18.08 22.44
C ALA A 282 1.49 18.96 22.96
N VAL A 283 2.69 18.39 23.14
CA VAL A 283 3.87 19.18 23.50
C VAL A 283 4.17 20.26 22.46
N ALA A 284 4.11 19.92 21.18
CA ALA A 284 4.37 20.88 20.11
C ALA A 284 3.30 21.97 20.02
N GLY A 285 2.02 21.59 20.19
CA GLY A 285 0.90 22.53 20.21
C GLY A 285 0.93 23.48 21.41
N GLU A 286 1.27 22.94 22.60
CA GLU A 286 1.39 23.73 23.83
C GLU A 286 2.59 24.69 23.79
N ALA A 287 3.72 24.27 23.19
CA ALA A 287 4.90 25.10 22.99
C ALA A 287 4.79 26.03 21.76
N GLY A 288 3.78 25.85 20.90
CA GLY A 288 3.60 26.64 19.68
C GLY A 288 4.74 26.48 18.67
N VAL A 289 5.39 25.32 18.62
CA VAL A 289 6.55 25.05 17.75
C VAL A 289 6.20 24.10 16.60
N PRO A 290 6.92 24.18 15.45
CA PRO A 290 6.75 23.28 14.34
C PRO A 290 6.98 21.80 14.72
N PHE A 291 6.10 20.92 14.23
CA PHE A 291 6.13 19.49 14.48
C PHE A 291 6.44 18.69 13.21
N PHE A 292 7.63 18.05 13.17
CA PHE A 292 8.10 17.24 12.07
C PHE A 292 7.88 15.76 12.39
N SER A 293 6.82 15.16 11.84
CA SER A 293 6.49 13.76 12.11
C SER A 293 6.88 12.84 10.96
N ILE A 294 7.49 11.70 11.31
CA ILE A 294 7.85 10.63 10.39
C ILE A 294 7.71 9.26 11.09
N SER A 295 7.35 8.23 10.35
CA SER A 295 7.42 6.85 10.86
C SER A 295 8.83 6.27 10.67
N GLY A 296 9.31 5.48 11.63
CA GLY A 296 10.56 4.73 11.49
C GLY A 296 10.56 3.82 10.27
N SER A 297 9.41 3.30 9.88
CA SER A 297 9.24 2.50 8.65
C SER A 297 9.54 3.28 7.36
N ASP A 298 9.33 4.60 7.34
CA ASP A 298 9.62 5.47 6.19
C ASP A 298 11.11 5.61 5.89
N PHE A 299 11.96 5.24 6.84
CA PHE A 299 13.41 5.24 6.65
C PHE A 299 13.94 3.92 6.06
N VAL A 300 13.13 2.85 6.07
CA VAL A 300 13.54 1.54 5.53
C VAL A 300 13.17 1.47 4.06
N GLU A 301 14.19 1.50 3.20
CA GLU A 301 14.05 1.46 1.75
C GLU A 301 14.88 0.32 1.15
N MET A 302 14.57 -0.07 -0.09
CA MET A 302 15.34 -1.11 -0.78
C MET A 302 16.70 -0.63 -1.29
N PHE A 303 16.93 0.69 -1.37
CA PHE A 303 18.16 1.27 -1.91
C PHE A 303 19.04 1.81 -0.80
N VAL A 304 20.26 1.31 -0.73
CA VAL A 304 21.27 1.71 0.25
C VAL A 304 21.52 3.22 0.23
N GLY A 305 21.45 3.86 1.39
CA GLY A 305 21.75 5.28 1.60
C GLY A 305 20.56 6.23 1.43
N VAL A 306 19.39 5.79 0.98
CA VAL A 306 18.19 6.63 0.86
C VAL A 306 17.65 6.99 2.23
N GLY A 307 17.52 6.02 3.15
CA GLY A 307 17.11 6.25 4.53
C GLY A 307 18.01 7.24 5.25
N ALA A 308 19.32 7.06 5.16
CA ALA A 308 20.30 7.99 5.73
C ALA A 308 20.20 9.42 5.15
N SER A 309 19.85 9.55 3.88
CA SER A 309 19.62 10.87 3.26
C SER A 309 18.34 11.52 3.81
N ARG A 310 17.26 10.75 4.04
CA ARG A 310 16.02 11.26 4.65
C ARG A 310 16.25 11.73 6.07
N VAL A 311 17.02 10.99 6.87
CA VAL A 311 17.40 11.42 8.22
C VAL A 311 18.08 12.79 8.16
N ARG A 312 19.13 12.95 7.35
CA ARG A 312 19.83 14.24 7.18
C ARG A 312 18.90 15.37 6.76
N ASP A 313 18.03 15.13 5.79
CA ASP A 313 17.10 16.15 5.29
C ASP A 313 16.09 16.55 6.39
N LEU A 314 15.57 15.61 7.19
CA LEU A 314 14.66 15.87 8.30
C LEU A 314 15.32 16.74 9.36
N PHE A 315 16.50 16.35 9.83
CA PHE A 315 17.24 17.10 10.86
C PHE A 315 17.63 18.50 10.37
N LYS A 316 18.04 18.62 9.12
CA LYS A 316 18.33 19.91 8.49
C LYS A 316 17.10 20.82 8.47
N GLN A 317 15.94 20.32 8.06
CA GLN A 317 14.69 21.10 8.01
C GLN A 317 14.26 21.54 9.42
N ALA A 318 14.38 20.68 10.42
CA ALA A 318 14.06 21.00 11.80
C ALA A 318 15.01 22.05 12.38
N LYS A 319 16.32 21.98 12.10
CA LYS A 319 17.30 23.00 12.50
C LYS A 319 17.04 24.35 11.84
N GLU A 320 16.61 24.36 10.58
CA GLU A 320 16.25 25.59 9.86
C GLU A 320 14.96 26.24 10.42
N ALA A 321 14.08 25.44 11.05
CA ALA A 321 12.82 25.89 11.65
C ALA A 321 12.87 26.00 13.18
N ALA A 322 14.02 25.92 13.80
CA ALA A 322 14.18 25.95 15.27
C ALA A 322 13.61 27.24 15.88
N PRO A 323 12.90 27.17 17.06
CA PRO A 323 12.66 25.98 17.85
C PRO A 323 11.65 25.01 17.23
N ALA A 324 11.91 23.68 17.28
CA ALA A 324 11.09 22.68 16.62
C ALA A 324 11.15 21.32 17.33
N ILE A 325 10.15 20.48 17.10
CA ILE A 325 10.12 19.08 17.55
C ILE A 325 10.21 18.15 16.34
N ILE A 326 11.13 17.19 16.40
CA ILE A 326 11.18 16.03 15.52
C ILE A 326 10.51 14.87 16.24
N PHE A 327 9.51 14.25 15.61
CA PHE A 327 8.86 13.05 16.14
C PHE A 327 9.08 11.86 15.21
N ILE A 328 9.61 10.77 15.77
CA ILE A 328 9.81 9.51 15.06
C ILE A 328 8.92 8.46 15.71
N ASP A 329 7.84 8.09 15.03
CA ASP A 329 6.97 6.99 15.47
C ASP A 329 7.56 5.63 15.06
N GLU A 330 7.27 4.57 15.81
CA GLU A 330 7.76 3.22 15.52
C GLU A 330 9.28 3.17 15.31
N ILE A 331 10.05 3.80 16.20
CA ILE A 331 11.52 3.88 16.06
C ILE A 331 12.18 2.50 16.02
N ASP A 332 11.55 1.46 16.56
CA ASP A 332 12.00 0.08 16.52
C ASP A 332 12.09 -0.50 15.09
N ALA A 333 11.40 0.08 14.10
CA ALA A 333 11.58 -0.27 12.71
C ALA A 333 13.01 -0.04 12.21
N VAL A 334 13.70 1.00 12.71
CA VAL A 334 15.08 1.38 12.34
C VAL A 334 16.07 1.06 13.45
N GLY A 335 15.65 1.26 14.70
CA GLY A 335 16.49 1.22 15.91
C GLY A 335 16.75 -0.16 16.48
N ARG A 336 16.37 -1.24 15.81
CA ARG A 336 16.54 -2.61 16.31
C ARG A 336 18.02 -2.98 16.45
N GLN A 337 18.35 -3.78 17.49
CA GLN A 337 19.69 -4.34 17.72
C GLN A 337 20.28 -5.03 16.50
N ARG A 338 21.60 -4.89 16.34
CA ARG A 338 22.37 -5.49 15.25
C ARG A 338 22.35 -7.00 15.37
N GLY A 339 21.80 -7.69 14.39
CA GLY A 339 21.85 -9.14 14.28
C GLY A 339 22.90 -9.56 13.27
N ALA A 340 23.63 -10.63 13.55
CA ALA A 340 24.56 -11.26 12.61
C ALA A 340 23.78 -11.97 11.47
N GLY A 341 22.94 -11.26 10.71
CA GLY A 341 22.14 -11.81 9.63
C GLY A 341 22.87 -11.72 8.28
N LEU A 342 23.02 -12.86 7.62
CA LEU A 342 23.50 -12.99 6.22
C LEU A 342 22.39 -12.56 5.23
N GLY A 343 22.11 -11.24 5.10
CA GLY A 343 21.13 -10.76 4.12
C GLY A 343 21.25 -9.27 3.84
N GLY A 344 21.36 -8.88 2.57
CA GLY A 344 21.61 -7.51 2.11
C GLY A 344 20.56 -6.43 2.42
N GLY A 345 19.51 -6.75 3.19
CA GLY A 345 18.53 -5.76 3.69
C GLY A 345 18.88 -5.19 5.07
N HIS A 346 19.91 -5.71 5.73
CA HIS A 346 20.35 -5.22 7.04
C HIS A 346 21.29 -4.01 6.93
N ASP A 347 22.11 -3.94 5.88
CA ASP A 347 23.11 -2.88 5.68
C ASP A 347 22.48 -1.48 5.55
N GLU A 348 21.32 -1.38 4.90
CA GLU A 348 20.62 -0.10 4.73
C GLU A 348 20.05 0.40 6.07
N ARG A 349 19.42 -0.49 6.85
CA ARG A 349 18.88 -0.15 8.17
C ARG A 349 19.99 0.28 9.14
N GLU A 350 21.11 -0.45 9.17
CA GLU A 350 22.27 -0.07 10.01
C GLU A 350 22.88 1.26 9.58
N GLN A 351 22.98 1.51 8.28
CA GLN A 351 23.47 2.79 7.77
C GLN A 351 22.56 3.94 8.18
N THR A 352 21.23 3.72 8.15
CA THR A 352 20.24 4.70 8.57
C THR A 352 20.29 4.95 10.07
N LEU A 353 20.38 3.89 10.88
CA LEU A 353 20.58 4.00 12.33
C LEU A 353 21.87 4.77 12.65
N ASN A 354 22.99 4.41 12.03
CA ASN A 354 24.25 5.12 12.25
C ASN A 354 24.14 6.61 11.88
N GLN A 355 23.43 6.95 10.81
CA GLN A 355 23.19 8.34 10.45
C GLN A 355 22.31 9.05 11.50
N LEU A 356 21.26 8.39 12.03
CA LEU A 356 20.46 8.93 13.11
C LEU A 356 21.31 9.25 14.35
N LEU A 357 22.17 8.31 14.74
CA LEU A 357 23.10 8.50 15.87
C LEU A 357 24.06 9.67 15.62
N VAL A 358 24.58 9.83 14.40
CA VAL A 358 25.46 10.96 14.02
C VAL A 358 24.71 12.29 14.10
N GLU A 359 23.48 12.35 13.61
CA GLU A 359 22.68 13.59 13.68
C GLU A 359 22.31 13.97 15.13
N MET A 360 22.01 12.96 15.98
CA MET A 360 21.75 13.19 17.40
C MET A 360 23.00 13.68 18.15
N ASP A 361 24.16 13.07 17.87
CA ASP A 361 25.43 13.52 18.46
C ASP A 361 25.85 14.90 17.95
N GLY A 362 25.42 15.29 16.73
CA GLY A 362 25.68 16.56 16.07
C GLY A 362 24.76 17.72 16.50
N PHE A 363 23.89 17.55 17.51
CA PHE A 363 23.17 18.67 18.11
C PHE A 363 24.13 19.54 18.94
N GLU A 364 24.16 20.83 18.66
CA GLU A 364 24.85 21.80 19.52
C GLU A 364 23.94 22.24 20.68
N ALA A 365 24.55 22.79 21.73
CA ALA A 365 23.80 23.23 22.92
C ALA A 365 22.79 24.36 22.61
N ASN A 366 22.92 25.02 21.47
CA ASN A 366 22.08 26.12 21.04
C ASN A 366 21.02 25.74 20.00
N ASP A 367 21.02 24.47 19.52
CA ASP A 367 20.06 23.96 18.55
C ASP A 367 18.70 23.72 19.22
N SER A 368 17.85 24.66 19.47
CA SER A 368 16.54 24.51 20.15
C SER A 368 15.61 23.51 19.43
N VAL A 369 16.11 22.30 19.16
CA VAL A 369 15.38 21.18 18.54
C VAL A 369 15.39 20.00 19.51
N VAL A 370 14.20 19.47 19.80
CA VAL A 370 14.01 18.28 20.64
C VAL A 370 13.57 17.12 19.77
N LEU A 371 14.24 15.97 19.93
CA LEU A 371 13.85 14.71 19.28
C LEU A 371 12.96 13.90 20.22
N ILE A 372 11.74 13.56 19.80
CA ILE A 372 10.85 12.67 20.52
C ILE A 372 10.69 11.41 19.66
N ALA A 373 10.88 10.24 20.24
CA ALA A 373 10.60 8.99 19.55
C ALA A 373 9.56 8.16 20.31
N ALA A 374 8.80 7.34 19.63
CA ALA A 374 7.85 6.43 20.23
C ALA A 374 8.12 4.98 19.80
N THR A 375 7.96 4.05 20.72
CA THR A 375 8.05 2.61 20.47
C THR A 375 7.08 1.83 21.35
N ASN A 376 6.62 0.71 20.85
CA ASN A 376 5.88 -0.29 21.63
C ASN A 376 6.82 -1.36 22.23
N ARG A 377 8.09 -1.38 21.78
CA ARG A 377 9.06 -2.41 22.14
C ARG A 377 10.44 -1.82 22.43
N ALA A 378 10.62 -1.31 23.63
CA ALA A 378 11.92 -0.78 24.05
C ALA A 378 13.00 -1.88 24.16
N ASP A 379 12.58 -3.15 24.38
CA ASP A 379 13.42 -4.33 24.52
C ASP A 379 14.25 -4.66 23.26
N VAL A 380 13.75 -4.30 22.07
CA VAL A 380 14.44 -4.60 20.80
C VAL A 380 15.38 -3.50 20.33
N LEU A 381 15.40 -2.33 21.01
CA LEU A 381 16.20 -1.18 20.58
C LEU A 381 17.70 -1.40 20.81
N ASP A 382 18.51 -0.86 19.90
CA ASP A 382 19.97 -0.84 20.04
C ASP A 382 20.35 0.00 21.28
N PRO A 383 21.11 -0.56 22.25
CA PRO A 383 21.55 0.16 23.44
C PRO A 383 22.29 1.48 23.13
N ALA A 384 22.84 1.61 21.93
CA ALA A 384 23.48 2.84 21.49
C ALA A 384 22.51 4.05 21.43
N LEU A 385 21.23 3.81 21.16
CA LEU A 385 20.19 4.87 21.17
C LEU A 385 19.90 5.39 22.59
N LEU A 386 20.03 4.52 23.60
CA LEU A 386 19.69 4.80 25.00
C LEU A 386 20.86 5.39 25.79
N ARG A 387 21.99 5.68 25.12
CA ARG A 387 23.15 6.29 25.81
C ARG A 387 22.90 7.77 26.08
N PRO A 388 23.43 8.32 27.23
CA PRO A 388 23.36 9.74 27.51
C PRO A 388 23.85 10.61 26.35
N GLY A 389 23.10 11.67 26.04
CA GLY A 389 23.34 12.56 24.92
C GLY A 389 22.53 12.19 23.66
N ARG A 390 21.68 11.14 23.73
CA ARG A 390 20.77 10.70 22.69
C ARG A 390 19.35 10.65 23.22
N PHE A 391 18.75 9.46 23.48
CA PHE A 391 17.48 9.38 24.21
C PHE A 391 17.77 9.38 25.72
N ASP A 392 17.97 10.57 26.24
CA ASP A 392 18.35 10.78 27.64
C ASP A 392 17.22 10.47 28.61
N ARG A 393 15.97 10.65 28.17
CA ARG A 393 14.78 10.39 28.95
C ARG A 393 13.94 9.29 28.31
N GLN A 394 13.51 8.35 29.14
CA GLN A 394 12.54 7.33 28.79
C GLN A 394 11.28 7.59 29.59
N ILE A 395 10.20 7.94 28.90
CA ILE A 395 8.91 8.27 29.50
C ILE A 395 7.97 7.11 29.22
N VAL A 396 7.48 6.47 30.28
CA VAL A 396 6.55 5.36 30.16
C VAL A 396 5.13 5.93 29.99
N VAL A 397 4.45 5.53 28.93
CA VAL A 397 3.05 5.86 28.65
C VAL A 397 2.24 4.57 28.74
N ASP A 398 1.88 4.23 29.98
CA ASP A 398 1.23 2.97 30.31
C ASP A 398 -0.29 2.98 30.04
N VAL A 399 -0.93 1.85 30.28
CA VAL A 399 -2.39 1.72 30.23
C VAL A 399 -3.02 2.58 31.34
N PRO A 400 -4.09 3.35 31.06
CA PRO A 400 -4.67 4.26 32.04
C PRO A 400 -5.37 3.51 33.19
N ASP A 401 -5.26 4.05 34.41
CA ASP A 401 -6.01 3.63 35.58
C ASP A 401 -7.52 3.97 35.45
N VAL A 402 -8.34 3.58 36.43
CA VAL A 402 -9.80 3.85 36.42
C VAL A 402 -10.11 5.35 36.24
N LYS A 403 -9.35 6.23 36.92
CA LYS A 403 -9.56 7.68 36.84
C LYS A 403 -9.13 8.23 35.47
N GLY A 404 -8.02 7.71 34.96
CA GLY A 404 -7.55 8.03 33.62
C GLY A 404 -8.55 7.60 32.54
N ARG A 405 -9.10 6.36 32.64
CA ARG A 405 -10.14 5.89 31.72
C ARG A 405 -11.39 6.76 31.78
N GLU A 406 -11.80 7.21 32.95
CA GLU A 406 -12.92 8.13 33.11
C GLU A 406 -12.66 9.48 32.43
N LYS A 407 -11.44 10.05 32.58
CA LYS A 407 -11.05 11.28 31.89
C LYS A 407 -11.05 11.11 30.38
N ILE A 408 -10.45 10.03 29.88
CA ILE A 408 -10.42 9.70 28.44
C ILE A 408 -11.84 9.55 27.86
N LEU A 409 -12.71 8.82 28.56
CA LEU A 409 -14.11 8.67 28.17
C LEU A 409 -14.82 10.02 28.09
N LYS A 410 -14.57 10.94 29.03
CA LYS A 410 -15.17 12.30 29.00
C LYS A 410 -14.71 13.07 27.77
N VAL A 411 -13.41 13.06 27.45
CA VAL A 411 -12.89 13.73 26.25
C VAL A 411 -13.54 13.18 24.98
N HIS A 412 -13.61 11.86 24.83
CA HIS A 412 -14.23 11.24 23.65
C HIS A 412 -15.76 11.33 23.62
N ALA A 413 -16.41 11.66 24.74
CA ALA A 413 -17.84 11.85 24.86
C ALA A 413 -18.32 13.24 24.43
N GLU A 414 -17.48 14.28 24.48
CA GLU A 414 -17.84 15.68 24.26
C GLU A 414 -18.64 15.91 22.96
N ASN A 415 -18.24 15.22 21.89
CA ASN A 415 -18.83 15.36 20.56
C ASN A 415 -19.89 14.28 20.24
N LYS A 416 -20.41 13.56 21.25
CA LYS A 416 -21.36 12.46 21.06
C LYS A 416 -22.65 12.70 21.82
N PRO A 417 -23.83 12.44 21.22
CA PRO A 417 -25.13 12.62 21.87
C PRO A 417 -25.40 11.45 22.84
N LEU A 418 -24.79 11.48 24.02
CA LEU A 418 -25.01 10.48 25.06
C LEU A 418 -26.33 10.76 25.80
N ALA A 419 -27.07 9.71 26.13
CA ALA A 419 -28.25 9.78 26.98
C ALA A 419 -27.83 9.95 28.45
N LYS A 420 -28.78 10.40 29.28
CA LYS A 420 -28.51 10.64 30.72
C LYS A 420 -28.28 9.37 31.53
N ASP A 421 -28.69 8.23 31.01
CA ASP A 421 -28.53 6.91 31.63
C ASP A 421 -27.08 6.38 31.50
N VAL A 422 -26.28 6.91 30.57
CA VAL A 422 -24.88 6.49 30.36
C VAL A 422 -23.99 6.95 31.52
N ASN A 423 -23.49 5.97 32.28
CA ASN A 423 -22.62 6.23 33.43
C ASN A 423 -21.14 6.00 33.06
N LEU A 424 -20.44 7.09 32.67
CA LEU A 424 -19.00 7.02 32.31
C LEU A 424 -18.09 6.52 33.43
N PRO A 425 -18.28 6.92 34.71
CA PRO A 425 -17.52 6.33 35.85
C PRO A 425 -17.69 4.82 35.98
N ARG A 426 -18.91 4.30 35.78
CA ARG A 426 -19.16 2.85 35.76
C ARG A 426 -18.46 2.20 34.57
N LEU A 427 -18.56 2.81 33.40
CA LEU A 427 -17.92 2.32 32.19
C LEU A 427 -16.38 2.23 32.35
N ALA A 428 -15.77 3.22 32.99
CA ALA A 428 -14.35 3.21 33.31
C ALA A 428 -13.94 2.06 34.23
N LYS A 429 -14.80 1.68 35.19
CA LYS A 429 -14.57 0.54 36.09
C LYS A 429 -14.63 -0.80 35.35
N ILE A 430 -15.62 -0.97 34.46
CA ILE A 430 -15.86 -2.23 33.75
C ILE A 430 -14.99 -2.41 32.47
N THR A 431 -14.04 -1.51 32.23
CA THR A 431 -13.09 -1.59 31.11
C THR A 431 -11.62 -1.65 31.56
N PRO A 432 -11.26 -2.60 32.47
CA PRO A 432 -9.89 -2.74 32.91
C PRO A 432 -8.98 -3.11 31.70
N GLY A 433 -7.77 -2.56 31.68
CA GLY A 433 -6.80 -2.83 30.63
C GLY A 433 -7.08 -2.18 29.27
N PHE A 434 -8.17 -1.40 29.12
CA PHE A 434 -8.43 -0.65 27.88
C PHE A 434 -7.48 0.51 27.75
N THR A 435 -6.94 0.65 26.55
CA THR A 435 -6.14 1.82 26.17
C THR A 435 -7.03 2.99 25.76
N GLY A 436 -6.46 4.18 25.60
CA GLY A 436 -7.19 5.34 25.09
C GLY A 436 -7.83 5.09 23.72
N ALA A 437 -7.15 4.35 22.84
CA ALA A 437 -7.69 3.97 21.54
C ALA A 437 -8.87 3.01 21.63
N ASP A 438 -8.84 2.06 22.59
CA ASP A 438 -9.96 1.12 22.82
C ASP A 438 -11.19 1.84 23.34
N LEU A 439 -11.03 2.78 24.28
CA LEU A 439 -12.10 3.60 24.81
C LEU A 439 -12.72 4.52 23.76
N ALA A 440 -11.89 5.13 22.91
CA ALA A 440 -12.35 5.92 21.77
C ALA A 440 -13.15 5.06 20.78
N ASN A 441 -12.64 3.86 20.47
CA ASN A 441 -13.31 2.90 19.59
C ASN A 441 -14.63 2.41 20.19
N LEU A 442 -14.68 2.13 21.49
CA LEU A 442 -15.91 1.74 22.20
C LEU A 442 -17.02 2.75 22.01
N LEU A 443 -16.77 4.02 22.28
CA LEU A 443 -17.77 5.08 22.11
C LEU A 443 -18.12 5.34 20.63
N ASN A 444 -17.19 5.12 19.73
CA ASN A 444 -17.45 5.20 18.29
C ASN A 444 -18.34 4.04 17.81
N GLU A 445 -18.07 2.80 18.25
CA GLU A 445 -18.92 1.64 17.95
C GLU A 445 -20.34 1.82 18.52
N ALA A 446 -20.46 2.41 19.73
CA ALA A 446 -21.77 2.74 20.32
C ALA A 446 -22.53 3.75 19.46
N ALA A 447 -21.86 4.76 18.93
CA ALA A 447 -22.46 5.72 18.02
C ALA A 447 -22.92 5.06 16.71
N ILE A 448 -22.08 4.19 16.12
CA ILE A 448 -22.40 3.44 14.90
C ILE A 448 -23.60 2.51 15.14
N LEU A 449 -23.64 1.83 16.29
CA LEU A 449 -24.73 0.93 16.65
C LEU A 449 -26.04 1.69 16.82
N SER A 450 -26.00 2.85 17.50
CA SER A 450 -27.16 3.74 17.65
C SER A 450 -27.70 4.22 16.31
N ALA A 451 -26.81 4.66 15.42
CA ALA A 451 -27.18 5.09 14.07
C ALA A 451 -27.80 3.95 13.26
N ARG A 452 -27.24 2.72 13.34
CA ARG A 452 -27.80 1.52 12.69
C ARG A 452 -29.20 1.19 13.17
N ARG A 453 -29.50 1.48 14.45
CA ARG A 453 -30.83 1.30 15.06
C ARG A 453 -31.75 2.49 14.83
N ASN A 454 -31.37 3.48 14.03
CA ASN A 454 -32.08 4.73 13.79
C ASN A 454 -32.37 5.53 15.09
N LYS A 455 -31.51 5.39 16.11
CA LYS A 455 -31.55 6.21 17.31
C LYS A 455 -30.73 7.49 17.11
N HIS A 456 -31.15 8.59 17.69
CA HIS A 456 -30.45 9.87 17.66
C HIS A 456 -29.61 10.12 18.91
N ILE A 457 -29.70 9.26 19.91
CA ILE A 457 -29.03 9.35 21.20
C ILE A 457 -28.46 7.97 21.52
N ILE A 458 -27.26 7.95 22.09
CA ILE A 458 -26.55 6.75 22.51
C ILE A 458 -26.98 6.43 23.94
N SER A 459 -27.65 5.31 24.18
CA SER A 459 -28.07 4.86 25.52
C SER A 459 -27.03 3.89 26.12
N GLU A 460 -27.17 3.61 27.42
CA GLU A 460 -26.33 2.63 28.13
C GLU A 460 -26.34 1.25 27.45
N GLN A 461 -27.46 0.85 26.85
CA GLN A 461 -27.56 -0.42 26.13
C GLN A 461 -26.62 -0.50 24.94
N GLU A 462 -26.53 0.55 24.11
CA GLU A 462 -25.61 0.59 22.97
C GLU A 462 -24.15 0.63 23.43
N VAL A 463 -23.85 1.30 24.51
CA VAL A 463 -22.51 1.37 25.09
C VAL A 463 -22.07 0.00 25.60
N THR A 464 -22.92 -0.69 26.36
CA THR A 464 -22.63 -2.04 26.88
C THR A 464 -22.45 -3.06 25.76
N GLU A 465 -23.34 -3.07 24.75
CA GLU A 465 -23.22 -3.98 23.61
C GLU A 465 -21.96 -3.69 22.78
N SER A 466 -21.56 -2.43 22.68
CA SER A 466 -20.34 -2.03 21.99
C SER A 466 -19.09 -2.45 22.77
N MET A 467 -19.13 -2.37 24.10
CA MET A 467 -18.05 -2.87 24.94
C MET A 467 -17.84 -4.38 24.72
N GLU A 468 -18.92 -5.15 24.75
CA GLU A 468 -18.87 -6.59 24.48
C GLU A 468 -18.34 -6.90 23.08
N ARG A 469 -18.71 -6.06 22.09
CA ARG A 469 -18.22 -6.19 20.73
C ARG A 469 -16.71 -5.91 20.59
N VAL A 470 -16.20 -4.98 21.36
CA VAL A 470 -14.75 -4.69 21.40
C VAL A 470 -13.99 -5.82 22.08
N ILE A 471 -14.51 -6.38 23.18
CA ILE A 471 -13.88 -7.47 23.95
C ILE A 471 -13.97 -8.81 23.21
N ALA A 472 -15.19 -9.23 22.84
CA ALA A 472 -15.48 -10.58 22.34
C ALA A 472 -15.71 -10.66 20.83
N GLY A 473 -15.75 -9.51 20.15
CA GLY A 473 -16.05 -9.43 18.72
C GLY A 473 -17.55 -9.39 18.39
N PRO A 474 -17.90 -9.31 17.09
CA PRO A 474 -19.28 -9.22 16.65
C PRO A 474 -20.05 -10.51 16.90
N GLU A 475 -21.33 -10.36 17.23
CA GLU A 475 -22.28 -11.46 17.40
C GLU A 475 -22.55 -12.19 16.08
N ARG A 476 -22.54 -13.53 16.09
CA ARG A 476 -22.79 -14.38 14.92
C ARG A 476 -24.21 -14.93 14.89
N LYS A 477 -25.17 -14.09 14.52
CA LYS A 477 -26.63 -14.44 14.47
C LYS A 477 -26.98 -15.56 13.48
N GLY A 478 -26.13 -15.87 12.52
CA GLY A 478 -26.42 -16.88 11.50
C GLY A 478 -25.91 -18.30 11.80
N ARG A 479 -25.32 -18.53 12.96
CA ARG A 479 -24.79 -19.85 13.32
C ARG A 479 -25.89 -20.67 14.00
N VAL A 480 -26.43 -21.64 13.28
CA VAL A 480 -27.38 -22.62 13.87
C VAL A 480 -26.56 -23.72 14.53
N LEU A 481 -26.70 -23.83 15.85
CA LEU A 481 -26.12 -24.91 16.66
C LEU A 481 -27.19 -25.97 16.93
N ASP A 482 -26.78 -27.23 16.91
CA ASP A 482 -27.66 -28.32 17.34
C ASP A 482 -27.90 -28.27 18.85
N GLU A 483 -28.98 -28.90 19.31
CA GLU A 483 -29.40 -28.87 20.72
C GLU A 483 -28.35 -29.44 21.67
N ASN A 484 -27.65 -30.51 21.27
CA ASN A 484 -26.59 -31.09 22.09
C ASN A 484 -25.42 -30.14 22.24
N THR A 485 -24.98 -29.50 21.16
CA THR A 485 -23.92 -28.48 21.23
C THR A 485 -24.35 -27.27 22.08
N ARG A 486 -25.57 -26.78 21.94
CA ARG A 486 -26.11 -25.70 22.80
C ARG A 486 -26.09 -26.09 24.27
N LYS A 487 -26.50 -27.33 24.59
CA LYS A 487 -26.49 -27.87 25.94
C LYS A 487 -25.07 -27.97 26.49
N THR A 488 -24.12 -28.48 25.72
CA THR A 488 -22.72 -28.55 26.12
C THR A 488 -22.16 -27.17 26.43
N ILE A 489 -22.40 -26.17 25.56
CA ILE A 489 -21.95 -24.78 25.75
C ILE A 489 -22.58 -24.21 27.01
N SER A 490 -23.88 -24.46 27.27
CA SER A 490 -24.56 -23.93 28.47
C SER A 490 -23.94 -24.45 29.77
N TYR A 491 -23.59 -25.74 29.84
CA TYR A 491 -22.88 -26.30 31.00
C TYR A 491 -21.46 -25.77 31.10
N HIS A 492 -20.74 -25.65 29.98
CA HIS A 492 -19.38 -25.12 29.91
C HIS A 492 -19.30 -23.70 30.50
N GLU A 493 -20.13 -22.78 30.00
CA GLU A 493 -20.17 -21.39 30.47
C GLU A 493 -20.69 -21.30 31.90
N SER A 494 -21.68 -22.13 32.29
CA SER A 494 -22.16 -22.23 33.69
C SER A 494 -21.04 -22.71 34.62
N GLY A 495 -20.16 -23.63 34.14
CA GLY A 495 -19.00 -24.13 34.90
C GLY A 495 -18.01 -23.04 35.24
N HIS A 496 -17.60 -22.24 34.24
CA HIS A 496 -16.77 -21.07 34.48
C HIS A 496 -17.38 -20.11 35.46
N ALA A 497 -18.66 -19.77 35.27
CA ALA A 497 -19.37 -18.80 36.08
C ALA A 497 -19.52 -19.24 37.54
N LEU A 498 -19.95 -20.49 37.76
CA LEU A 498 -20.21 -21.00 39.12
C LEU A 498 -18.90 -21.17 39.92
N VAL A 499 -17.85 -21.71 39.26
CA VAL A 499 -16.51 -21.81 39.88
C VAL A 499 -15.97 -20.43 40.22
N GLY A 500 -16.09 -19.46 39.30
CA GLY A 500 -15.64 -18.08 39.53
C GLY A 500 -16.40 -17.40 40.69
N HIS A 501 -17.71 -17.62 40.78
CA HIS A 501 -18.52 -17.02 41.84
C HIS A 501 -18.23 -17.58 43.26
N LEU A 502 -17.95 -18.87 43.35
CA LEU A 502 -17.74 -19.54 44.65
C LEU A 502 -16.30 -19.44 45.15
N LEU A 503 -15.34 -19.07 44.31
CA LEU A 503 -13.96 -18.90 44.72
C LEU A 503 -13.67 -17.49 45.28
N PRO A 504 -13.00 -17.36 46.42
CA PRO A 504 -12.90 -16.10 47.16
C PRO A 504 -12.02 -15.04 46.48
N HIS A 505 -11.13 -15.45 45.58
CA HIS A 505 -10.17 -14.54 44.95
C HIS A 505 -10.40 -14.43 43.42
N ALA A 506 -11.45 -15.10 42.91
CA ALA A 506 -11.81 -14.96 41.49
C ALA A 506 -12.54 -13.63 41.24
N ASP A 507 -12.45 -13.13 40.00
CA ASP A 507 -13.14 -11.93 39.61
C ASP A 507 -14.66 -12.13 39.54
N PRO A 508 -15.47 -11.14 39.93
CA PRO A 508 -16.94 -11.25 39.89
C PRO A 508 -17.47 -11.50 38.48
N VAL A 509 -18.42 -12.43 38.37
CA VAL A 509 -19.06 -12.73 37.10
C VAL A 509 -20.20 -11.75 36.84
N HIS A 510 -20.15 -11.03 35.72
CA HIS A 510 -21.13 -10.04 35.34
C HIS A 510 -22.12 -10.53 34.30
N LYS A 511 -21.73 -11.47 33.45
CA LYS A 511 -22.55 -11.93 32.35
C LYS A 511 -22.16 -13.34 31.90
N ILE A 512 -23.16 -14.12 31.55
CA ILE A 512 -23.01 -15.45 30.97
C ILE A 512 -23.81 -15.48 29.67
N SER A 513 -23.23 -15.96 28.56
CA SER A 513 -23.93 -16.02 27.27
C SER A 513 -23.51 -17.24 26.46
N ILE A 514 -24.49 -17.91 25.86
CA ILE A 514 -24.28 -18.99 24.89
C ILE A 514 -24.37 -18.52 23.45
N ILE A 515 -24.47 -17.21 23.24
CA ILE A 515 -24.47 -16.60 21.91
C ILE A 515 -23.03 -16.55 21.40
N SER A 516 -22.79 -17.11 20.21
CA SER A 516 -21.47 -17.12 19.59
C SER A 516 -21.01 -15.70 19.22
N ARG A 517 -19.80 -15.33 19.68
CA ARG A 517 -19.12 -14.08 19.32
C ARG A 517 -17.72 -14.34 18.80
N GLY A 518 -17.31 -13.68 17.73
CA GLY A 518 -15.98 -13.86 17.16
C GLY A 518 -15.67 -15.34 16.87
N ARG A 519 -14.71 -15.94 17.59
CA ARG A 519 -14.36 -17.38 17.53
C ARG A 519 -15.01 -18.20 18.64
N ALA A 520 -15.45 -17.56 19.71
CA ALA A 520 -16.05 -18.21 20.87
C ALA A 520 -17.48 -18.70 20.54
N LEU A 521 -17.85 -19.83 21.12
CA LEU A 521 -19.18 -20.42 21.01
C LEU A 521 -20.14 -19.85 22.04
N GLY A 522 -19.63 -19.54 23.22
CA GLY A 522 -20.25 -18.80 24.33
C GLY A 522 -19.17 -17.94 25.00
N TYR A 523 -19.51 -17.23 26.04
CA TYR A 523 -18.54 -16.53 26.89
C TYR A 523 -19.13 -16.20 28.25
N THR A 524 -18.26 -16.28 29.25
CA THR A 524 -18.50 -15.81 30.62
C THR A 524 -17.68 -14.55 30.84
N LEU A 525 -18.31 -13.43 31.16
CA LEU A 525 -17.64 -12.15 31.37
C LEU A 525 -17.43 -11.92 32.88
N SER A 526 -16.17 -12.03 33.29
CA SER A 526 -15.75 -11.65 34.64
C SER A 526 -14.95 -10.35 34.56
N ILE A 527 -15.23 -9.41 35.44
CA ILE A 527 -14.58 -8.09 35.46
C ILE A 527 -14.10 -7.83 36.89
N PRO A 528 -12.81 -7.53 37.10
CA PRO A 528 -12.30 -7.20 38.41
C PRO A 528 -12.93 -5.89 38.95
N ASP A 529 -13.21 -5.84 40.25
CA ASP A 529 -13.75 -4.64 40.91
C ASP A 529 -12.77 -3.46 40.91
N GLU A 530 -11.46 -3.75 40.94
CA GLU A 530 -10.36 -2.78 40.95
C GLU A 530 -9.26 -3.19 39.98
N ASP A 531 -8.46 -2.23 39.51
CA ASP A 531 -7.30 -2.53 38.66
C ASP A 531 -6.21 -3.23 39.50
N LYS A 532 -5.97 -4.52 39.22
CA LYS A 532 -4.98 -5.32 39.94
C LYS A 532 -3.59 -5.08 39.37
N VAL A 533 -2.69 -4.57 40.18
CA VAL A 533 -1.27 -4.39 39.82
C VAL A 533 -0.45 -5.64 40.14
N LEU A 534 -0.83 -6.40 41.16
CA LEU A 534 -0.16 -7.62 41.62
C LEU A 534 -1.16 -8.76 41.72
N ASN A 535 -0.76 -9.94 41.27
CA ASN A 535 -1.51 -11.16 41.43
C ASN A 535 -0.86 -12.06 42.49
N SER A 536 -1.59 -12.44 43.50
CA SER A 536 -1.11 -13.36 44.50
C SER A 536 -1.13 -14.82 43.98
N ARG A 537 -0.36 -15.71 44.61
CA ARG A 537 -0.39 -17.13 44.26
C ARG A 537 -1.79 -17.75 44.42
N ASN A 538 -2.58 -17.30 45.39
CA ASN A 538 -3.90 -17.83 45.63
C ASN A 538 -4.91 -17.35 44.55
N GLU A 539 -4.81 -16.09 44.13
CA GLU A 539 -5.58 -15.57 43.02
C GLU A 539 -5.31 -16.34 41.72
N MET A 540 -4.02 -16.57 41.39
CA MET A 540 -3.66 -17.35 40.22
C MET A 540 -4.17 -18.80 40.30
N ARG A 541 -4.19 -19.42 41.46
CA ARG A 541 -4.76 -20.76 41.66
C ARG A 541 -6.28 -20.79 41.52
N ASP A 542 -6.98 -19.77 41.97
CA ASP A 542 -8.40 -19.64 41.82
C ASP A 542 -8.74 -19.37 40.34
N GLU A 543 -7.98 -18.52 39.65
CA GLU A 543 -8.14 -18.25 38.23
C GLU A 543 -7.87 -19.51 37.36
N LEU A 544 -6.87 -20.35 37.73
CA LEU A 544 -6.67 -21.64 37.08
C LEU A 544 -7.89 -22.57 37.24
N ALA A 545 -8.53 -22.63 38.42
CA ALA A 545 -9.72 -23.42 38.63
C ALA A 545 -10.92 -22.87 37.81
N VAL A 546 -11.03 -21.54 37.64
CA VAL A 546 -12.04 -20.92 36.78
C VAL A 546 -11.81 -21.30 35.33
N PHE A 547 -10.56 -21.25 34.78
CA PHE A 547 -10.27 -21.69 33.41
C PHE A 547 -10.63 -23.16 33.17
N LEU A 548 -10.44 -24.03 34.16
CA LEU A 548 -10.79 -25.43 34.03
C LEU A 548 -12.29 -25.72 34.29
N GLY A 549 -13.04 -24.74 34.84
CA GLY A 549 -14.46 -24.89 35.21
C GLY A 549 -15.34 -25.38 34.06
N GLY A 550 -15.19 -24.79 32.85
CA GLY A 550 -15.93 -25.23 31.66
C GLY A 550 -15.63 -26.67 31.27
N ARG A 551 -14.34 -27.03 31.25
CA ARG A 551 -13.90 -28.40 30.93
C ARG A 551 -14.43 -29.43 31.93
N VAL A 552 -14.35 -29.13 33.23
CA VAL A 552 -14.85 -30.00 34.29
C VAL A 552 -16.38 -30.10 34.26
N ALA A 553 -17.07 -29.02 33.88
CA ALA A 553 -18.53 -29.07 33.68
C ALA A 553 -18.91 -30.02 32.54
N GLU A 554 -18.18 -30.01 31.42
CA GLU A 554 -18.40 -30.99 30.35
C GLU A 554 -18.20 -32.42 30.85
N GLU A 555 -17.16 -32.69 31.67
CA GLU A 555 -16.86 -34.01 32.22
C GLU A 555 -17.94 -34.56 33.16
N ILE A 556 -18.60 -33.69 33.96
CA ILE A 556 -19.62 -34.10 34.94
C ILE A 556 -21.01 -34.21 34.32
N PHE A 557 -21.39 -33.26 33.41
CA PHE A 557 -22.77 -33.08 32.95
C PHE A 557 -23.01 -33.43 31.49
N CYS A 558 -21.95 -33.62 30.67
CA CYS A 558 -22.07 -34.00 29.28
C CYS A 558 -21.63 -35.47 29.05
N GLU A 559 -22.08 -36.08 27.93
CA GLU A 559 -21.73 -37.45 27.60
C GLU A 559 -20.24 -37.63 27.27
N ASP A 560 -19.64 -36.58 26.70
CA ASP A 560 -18.21 -36.56 26.32
C ASP A 560 -17.66 -35.12 26.40
N ILE A 561 -16.34 -35.06 26.48
CA ILE A 561 -15.55 -33.85 26.51
C ILE A 561 -15.29 -33.29 25.13
N THR A 562 -15.28 -32.00 24.96
CA THR A 562 -15.16 -31.37 23.65
C THR A 562 -13.85 -30.61 23.45
N THR A 563 -13.55 -30.22 22.21
CA THR A 563 -12.45 -29.32 21.87
C THR A 563 -12.73 -27.85 22.23
N GLY A 564 -13.91 -27.55 22.79
CA GLY A 564 -14.33 -26.20 23.16
C GLY A 564 -13.38 -25.54 24.17
N ALA A 565 -12.92 -26.33 25.14
CA ALA A 565 -12.00 -25.92 26.19
C ALA A 565 -10.54 -25.68 25.76
N SER A 566 -10.21 -25.78 24.46
CA SER A 566 -8.79 -25.72 24.00
C SER A 566 -8.09 -24.41 24.39
N ASN A 567 -8.74 -23.28 24.28
CA ASN A 567 -8.19 -21.96 24.65
C ASN A 567 -8.00 -21.84 26.18
N ASP A 568 -8.93 -22.36 26.96
CA ASP A 568 -8.87 -22.30 28.42
C ASP A 568 -7.74 -23.19 28.96
N LEU A 569 -7.55 -24.37 28.37
CA LEU A 569 -6.42 -25.24 28.66
C LEU A 569 -5.08 -24.62 28.27
N GLU A 570 -5.00 -23.92 27.13
CA GLU A 570 -3.79 -23.18 26.71
C GLU A 570 -3.45 -22.07 27.71
N ARG A 571 -4.42 -21.26 28.09
CA ARG A 571 -4.26 -20.16 29.08
C ARG A 571 -3.87 -20.69 30.44
N ALA A 572 -4.56 -21.73 30.93
CA ALA A 572 -4.25 -22.38 32.20
C ALA A 572 -2.84 -22.97 32.22
N THR A 573 -2.43 -23.70 31.16
CA THR A 573 -1.09 -24.28 31.08
C THR A 573 -0.01 -23.19 31.05
N LYS A 574 -0.21 -22.11 30.30
CA LYS A 574 0.72 -20.96 30.24
C LYS A 574 0.85 -20.27 31.58
N MET A 575 -0.26 -20.08 32.29
CA MET A 575 -0.28 -19.48 33.63
C MET A 575 0.44 -20.38 34.65
N ALA A 576 0.10 -21.68 34.73
CA ALA A 576 0.75 -22.63 35.61
C ALA A 576 2.26 -22.70 35.35
N ARG A 577 2.67 -22.71 34.08
CA ARG A 577 4.09 -22.66 33.73
C ARG A 577 4.75 -21.37 34.20
N SER A 578 4.14 -20.19 34.01
CA SER A 578 4.68 -18.92 34.50
C SER A 578 4.79 -18.85 36.01
N MET A 579 3.84 -19.42 36.78
CA MET A 579 3.92 -19.55 38.23
C MET A 579 5.18 -20.28 38.67
N VAL A 580 5.54 -21.35 37.95
CA VAL A 580 6.70 -22.19 38.25
C VAL A 580 8.00 -21.53 37.76
N THR A 581 8.05 -21.09 36.50
CA THR A 581 9.30 -20.65 35.86
C THR A 581 9.63 -19.19 36.09
N ASN A 582 8.62 -18.29 36.08
CA ASN A 582 8.86 -16.85 36.10
C ASN A 582 8.69 -16.23 37.51
N TYR A 583 7.75 -16.76 38.30
CA TYR A 583 7.37 -16.12 39.56
C TYR A 583 7.89 -16.86 40.79
N GLY A 584 8.53 -18.04 40.63
CA GLY A 584 9.08 -18.82 41.76
C GLY A 584 8.00 -19.20 42.80
N MET A 585 6.75 -19.48 42.34
CA MET A 585 5.61 -19.79 43.21
C MET A 585 5.49 -21.28 43.54
N SER A 586 6.42 -22.12 43.06
CA SER A 586 6.51 -23.53 43.40
C SER A 586 7.15 -23.76 44.77
N SER A 587 6.57 -24.64 45.58
CA SER A 587 7.18 -25.06 46.87
C SER A 587 8.31 -26.04 46.66
N ASP A 588 8.34 -26.81 45.59
CA ASP A 588 9.34 -27.83 45.30
C ASP A 588 10.58 -27.28 44.60
N LEU A 589 10.40 -26.37 43.65
CA LEU A 589 11.51 -25.77 42.93
C LEU A 589 12.05 -24.48 43.55
N GLY A 590 11.35 -23.90 44.54
CA GLY A 590 11.79 -22.73 45.31
C GLY A 590 11.67 -21.41 44.50
N VAL A 591 12.34 -20.37 45.06
CA VAL A 591 12.28 -18.98 44.53
C VAL A 591 13.36 -18.77 43.47
N GLN A 592 13.22 -19.38 42.33
CA GLN A 592 14.13 -19.30 41.18
C GLN A 592 13.38 -18.98 39.92
N VAL A 593 14.07 -18.35 38.98
CA VAL A 593 13.58 -18.12 37.61
C VAL A 593 14.29 -19.11 36.69
N PHE A 594 13.54 -19.79 35.85
CA PHE A 594 14.02 -20.77 34.87
C PHE A 594 13.70 -20.32 33.44
N GLY A 595 14.69 -20.49 32.53
CA GLY A 595 14.47 -20.17 31.11
C GLY A 595 14.44 -18.67 30.86
N GLN A 596 15.55 -17.97 31.10
CA GLN A 596 15.64 -16.56 30.71
C GLN A 596 15.45 -16.45 29.19
N PRO A 597 14.62 -15.52 28.75
CA PRO A 597 14.51 -15.27 27.32
C PRO A 597 15.88 -14.77 26.81
N ASN A 598 16.63 -15.64 26.14
CA ASN A 598 17.82 -15.22 25.41
C ASN A 598 17.38 -14.31 24.27
N HIS A 599 17.59 -13.01 24.43
CA HIS A 599 17.35 -11.99 23.41
C HIS A 599 18.40 -12.03 22.26
N GLU A 600 19.27 -13.04 22.23
CA GLU A 600 20.20 -13.22 21.11
C GLU A 600 19.44 -13.83 19.91
N VAL A 601 18.90 -12.95 19.08
CA VAL A 601 18.35 -13.29 17.77
C VAL A 601 19.50 -13.65 16.81
N PHE A 602 20.03 -14.88 16.95
CA PHE A 602 21.02 -15.39 16.02
C PHE A 602 20.30 -16.14 14.89
N LEU A 603 20.46 -15.67 13.65
CA LEU A 603 20.15 -16.40 12.41
C LEU A 603 18.67 -16.64 12.05
N GLY A 604 17.72 -15.76 12.35
CA GLY A 604 16.38 -15.85 11.71
C GLY A 604 15.63 -17.18 11.95
N ARG A 605 16.11 -18.04 12.83
CA ARG A 605 15.40 -19.13 13.48
C ARG A 605 15.23 -18.74 14.92
N ASP A 606 13.98 -18.68 15.38
CA ASP A 606 13.68 -18.85 16.79
C ASP A 606 14.23 -20.23 17.19
N TYR A 607 15.50 -20.27 17.56
CA TYR A 607 15.95 -21.31 18.46
C TYR A 607 15.24 -21.00 19.76
N GLY A 608 14.13 -21.72 19.98
CA GLY A 608 13.32 -21.58 21.18
C GLY A 608 14.21 -21.57 22.40
N ASN A 609 13.73 -20.90 23.45
CA ASN A 609 14.38 -20.75 24.74
C ASN A 609 15.42 -21.83 24.95
N THR A 610 16.69 -21.47 24.82
CA THR A 610 17.76 -22.39 25.19
C THR A 610 17.54 -22.69 26.66
N GLN A 611 17.27 -23.95 27.00
CA GLN A 611 17.14 -24.37 28.36
C GLN A 611 18.44 -24.01 29.09
N ASP A 612 18.35 -23.12 30.04
CA ASP A 612 19.44 -22.76 30.93
C ASP A 612 19.50 -23.65 32.20
N TYR A 613 18.73 -24.74 32.17
CA TYR A 613 18.59 -25.69 33.27
C TYR A 613 18.68 -27.15 32.76
N SER A 614 19.01 -28.05 33.67
CA SER A 614 19.21 -29.48 33.39
C SER A 614 17.91 -30.19 33.03
N GLU A 615 17.97 -31.31 32.30
CA GLU A 615 16.85 -32.19 32.00
C GLU A 615 16.11 -32.64 33.27
N GLU A 616 16.82 -32.86 34.40
CA GLU A 616 16.21 -33.17 35.67
C GLU A 616 15.33 -32.02 36.18
N THR A 617 15.79 -30.77 36.06
CA THR A 617 15.00 -29.59 36.41
C THR A 617 13.82 -29.43 35.48
N ALA A 618 13.99 -29.67 34.15
CA ALA A 618 12.89 -29.65 33.18
C ALA A 618 11.77 -30.64 33.59
N ARG A 619 12.15 -31.86 33.93
CA ARG A 619 11.21 -32.89 34.40
C ARG A 619 10.45 -32.44 35.67
N ARG A 620 11.14 -31.85 36.63
CA ARG A 620 10.53 -31.31 37.88
C ARG A 620 9.58 -30.13 37.56
N ILE A 621 9.91 -29.27 36.60
CA ILE A 621 9.02 -28.17 36.14
C ILE A 621 7.74 -28.78 35.57
N ASP A 622 7.85 -29.79 34.70
CA ASP A 622 6.67 -30.43 34.08
C ASP A 622 5.82 -31.15 35.12
N GLU A 623 6.44 -31.83 36.11
CA GLU A 623 5.73 -32.49 37.22
C GLU A 623 4.99 -31.49 38.08
N GLU A 624 5.60 -30.33 38.37
CA GLU A 624 5.00 -29.27 39.18
C GLU A 624 3.84 -28.57 38.43
N VAL A 625 4.03 -28.27 37.16
CA VAL A 625 2.93 -27.74 36.31
C VAL A 625 1.76 -28.72 36.29
N ALA A 626 2.04 -30.03 36.07
CA ALA A 626 1.01 -31.05 36.08
C ALA A 626 0.33 -31.20 37.45
N ARG A 627 1.05 -30.97 38.54
CA ARG A 627 0.49 -30.98 39.92
C ARG A 627 -0.47 -29.78 40.11
N ILE A 628 -0.03 -28.57 39.72
CA ILE A 628 -0.84 -27.34 39.84
C ILE A 628 -2.12 -27.47 39.01
N MET A 629 -2.02 -27.97 37.80
CA MET A 629 -3.18 -28.19 36.93
C MET A 629 -4.15 -29.21 37.51
N ARG A 630 -3.68 -30.31 38.11
CA ARG A 630 -4.53 -31.30 38.83
C ARG A 630 -5.22 -30.70 40.01
N GLU A 631 -4.51 -29.96 40.88
CA GLU A 631 -5.09 -29.30 42.04
C GLU A 631 -6.21 -28.34 41.63
N ALA A 632 -6.03 -27.57 40.55
CA ALA A 632 -7.03 -26.65 40.00
C ALA A 632 -8.25 -27.41 39.45
N HIS A 633 -8.00 -28.53 38.74
CA HIS A 633 -9.07 -29.40 38.23
C HIS A 633 -9.90 -30.02 39.38
N ASP A 634 -9.22 -30.62 40.38
CA ASP A 634 -9.88 -31.27 41.52
C ASP A 634 -10.73 -30.28 42.29
N ARG A 635 -10.24 -29.03 42.48
CA ARG A 635 -10.98 -27.95 43.11
C ARG A 635 -12.24 -27.56 42.33
N ALA A 636 -12.13 -27.39 41.03
CA ALA A 636 -13.28 -27.13 40.16
C ALA A 636 -14.26 -28.29 40.20
N TYR A 637 -13.77 -29.54 40.19
CA TYR A 637 -14.60 -30.76 40.25
C TYR A 637 -15.38 -30.87 41.57
N GLU A 638 -14.73 -30.57 42.71
CA GLU A 638 -15.39 -30.55 44.03
C GLU A 638 -16.52 -29.53 44.10
N ILE A 639 -16.26 -28.31 43.59
CA ILE A 639 -17.27 -27.25 43.53
C ILE A 639 -18.46 -27.67 42.67
N LEU A 640 -18.25 -28.10 41.44
CA LEU A 640 -19.32 -28.41 40.50
C LEU A 640 -20.09 -29.65 40.87
N SER A 641 -19.41 -30.70 41.41
CA SER A 641 -20.06 -31.94 41.87
C SER A 641 -20.97 -31.71 43.06
N SER A 642 -20.64 -30.74 43.96
CA SER A 642 -21.46 -30.38 45.11
C SER A 642 -22.68 -29.48 44.77
N HIS A 643 -22.70 -28.82 43.59
CA HIS A 643 -23.72 -27.89 43.15
C HIS A 643 -24.48 -28.33 41.89
N LYS A 644 -24.72 -29.65 41.72
CA LYS A 644 -25.33 -30.21 40.50
C LYS A 644 -26.68 -29.61 40.16
N GLU A 645 -27.57 -29.48 41.15
CA GLU A 645 -28.93 -28.91 40.95
C GLU A 645 -28.86 -27.44 40.48
N GLN A 646 -27.91 -26.69 40.97
CA GLN A 646 -27.69 -25.32 40.54
C GLN A 646 -27.12 -25.25 39.10
N MET A 647 -26.22 -26.13 38.75
CA MET A 647 -25.70 -26.24 37.37
C MET A 647 -26.81 -26.59 36.38
N ASP A 648 -27.70 -27.54 36.72
CA ASP A 648 -28.83 -27.88 35.88
C ASP A 648 -29.80 -26.69 35.71
N LEU A 649 -30.05 -25.91 36.79
CA LEU A 649 -30.83 -24.69 36.71
C LEU A 649 -30.17 -23.64 35.81
N MET A 650 -28.86 -23.40 35.99
CA MET A 650 -28.12 -22.44 35.20
C MET A 650 -28.14 -22.81 33.72
N SER A 651 -27.87 -24.07 33.38
CA SER A 651 -27.93 -24.56 32.02
C SER A 651 -29.35 -24.37 31.43
N ALA A 652 -30.40 -24.72 32.13
CA ALA A 652 -31.77 -24.57 31.68
C ALA A 652 -32.12 -23.07 31.41
N VAL A 653 -31.74 -22.18 32.30
CA VAL A 653 -31.96 -20.74 32.16
C VAL A 653 -31.19 -20.18 30.95
N LEU A 654 -29.96 -20.62 30.74
CA LEU A 654 -29.16 -20.20 29.57
C LEU A 654 -29.74 -20.76 28.25
N LEU A 655 -30.27 -21.96 28.24
CA LEU A 655 -30.93 -22.52 27.05
C LEU A 655 -32.21 -21.74 26.70
N GLU A 656 -32.92 -21.20 27.69
CA GLU A 656 -34.14 -20.41 27.50
C GLU A 656 -33.84 -18.93 27.15
N ARG A 657 -33.00 -18.26 27.93
CA ARG A 657 -32.70 -16.82 27.78
C ARG A 657 -31.50 -16.48 26.89
N GLU A 658 -30.70 -17.46 26.56
CA GLU A 658 -29.43 -17.36 25.78
C GLU A 658 -28.36 -16.45 26.41
N THR A 659 -28.77 -15.49 27.23
CA THR A 659 -27.88 -14.53 27.91
C THR A 659 -28.49 -14.12 29.23
N VAL A 660 -27.68 -14.10 30.29
CA VAL A 660 -28.00 -13.63 31.62
C VAL A 660 -26.97 -12.64 32.10
N ASP A 661 -27.39 -11.43 32.51
CA ASP A 661 -26.47 -10.36 32.93
C ASP A 661 -27.01 -9.60 34.18
N GLY A 662 -26.16 -8.78 34.79
CA GLY A 662 -26.46 -7.90 35.90
C GLY A 662 -27.10 -8.62 37.12
N GLU A 663 -28.20 -8.08 37.63
CA GLU A 663 -28.88 -8.63 38.79
C GLU A 663 -29.44 -10.04 38.58
N ALA A 664 -29.82 -10.36 37.33
CA ALA A 664 -30.27 -11.70 36.97
C ALA A 664 -29.11 -12.71 37.07
N CYS A 665 -27.92 -12.33 36.65
CA CYS A 665 -26.70 -13.17 36.76
C CYS A 665 -26.36 -13.42 38.25
N THR A 666 -26.34 -12.38 39.05
CA THR A 666 -26.07 -12.50 40.49
C THR A 666 -27.10 -13.38 41.19
N ALA A 667 -28.40 -13.20 40.89
CA ALA A 667 -29.46 -14.01 41.48
C ALA A 667 -29.40 -15.49 41.06
N LEU A 668 -28.95 -15.78 39.86
CA LEU A 668 -28.73 -17.14 39.35
C LEU A 668 -27.54 -17.79 40.06
N LEU A 669 -26.42 -17.07 40.20
CA LEU A 669 -25.20 -17.52 40.87
C LEU A 669 -25.41 -17.70 42.41
N ASP A 670 -26.21 -16.85 43.06
CA ASP A 670 -26.58 -16.96 44.45
C ASP A 670 -27.63 -18.05 44.74
N ASN A 671 -28.08 -18.79 43.71
CA ASN A 671 -29.20 -19.75 43.78
C ASN A 671 -30.54 -19.13 44.28
N LYS A 672 -30.80 -17.84 43.94
CA LYS A 672 -32.00 -17.06 44.27
C LYS A 672 -32.89 -16.79 43.05
N TRP A 673 -32.79 -17.61 42.02
CA TRP A 673 -33.50 -17.42 40.74
C TRP A 673 -35.01 -17.33 40.88
N ALA A 674 -35.62 -18.18 41.74
CA ALA A 674 -37.06 -18.15 41.98
C ALA A 674 -37.53 -16.82 42.60
N ASP A 675 -36.73 -16.18 43.44
CA ASP A 675 -37.07 -14.89 44.05
C ASP A 675 -36.84 -13.74 43.05
N TYR A 676 -35.84 -13.84 42.21
CA TYR A 676 -35.63 -12.90 41.09
C TYR A 676 -36.82 -12.89 40.13
N LEU A 677 -37.37 -14.07 39.75
CA LEU A 677 -38.56 -14.17 38.89
C LEU A 677 -39.81 -13.50 39.52
N LYS A 678 -39.97 -13.62 40.84
CA LYS A 678 -41.07 -12.92 41.55
C LYS A 678 -40.92 -11.40 41.50
N LEU A 679 -39.67 -10.90 41.65
CA LEU A 679 -39.35 -9.46 41.55
C LEU A 679 -39.54 -8.96 40.12
N GLU A 680 -39.06 -9.70 39.12
CA GLU A 680 -39.23 -9.36 37.71
C GLU A 680 -40.72 -9.29 37.33
N ALA A 681 -41.53 -10.25 37.78
CA ALA A 681 -42.98 -10.27 37.55
C ALA A 681 -43.67 -9.10 38.26
N SER A 682 -43.29 -8.74 39.50
CA SER A 682 -43.84 -7.59 40.23
C SER A 682 -43.45 -6.26 39.59
N GLY A 683 -42.20 -6.10 39.18
CA GLY A 683 -41.71 -4.91 38.47
C GLY A 683 -42.34 -4.74 37.09
N ALA A 684 -42.65 -5.82 36.39
CA ALA A 684 -43.40 -5.76 35.14
C ALA A 684 -44.85 -5.32 35.36
N VAL A 685 -45.47 -5.76 36.44
CA VAL A 685 -46.82 -5.32 36.83
C VAL A 685 -46.83 -3.85 37.24
N GLU A 686 -45.81 -3.38 37.97
CA GLU A 686 -45.67 -1.98 38.35
C GLU A 686 -45.40 -1.06 37.14
N LYS A 687 -44.54 -1.49 36.21
CA LYS A 687 -44.32 -0.79 34.93
C LYS A 687 -45.60 -0.77 34.08
N ALA A 688 -46.36 -1.87 34.02
CA ALA A 688 -47.62 -1.92 33.30
C ALA A 688 -48.68 -1.05 33.96
N ALA A 689 -48.77 -1.03 35.32
CA ALA A 689 -49.66 -0.15 36.09
C ALA A 689 -49.31 1.34 35.90
N ASN A 690 -48.01 1.70 35.90
CA ASN A 690 -47.53 3.06 35.62
C ASN A 690 -47.76 3.47 34.15
N THR A 691 -47.69 2.54 33.20
CA THR A 691 -48.04 2.79 31.80
C THR A 691 -49.54 2.95 31.59
N LEU A 692 -50.36 2.27 32.38
CA LEU A 692 -51.83 2.43 32.38
C LEU A 692 -52.26 3.69 33.12
N ALA A 693 -51.58 4.03 34.21
CA ALA A 693 -51.84 5.29 34.95
C ALA A 693 -51.41 6.54 34.18
N SER A 694 -50.37 6.44 33.34
CA SER A 694 -49.97 7.52 32.42
C SER A 694 -50.87 7.66 31.19
N LYS A 695 -51.83 6.75 31.00
CA LYS A 695 -52.92 6.84 30.02
C LYS A 695 -54.23 7.30 30.69
N GLU A 696 -54.20 8.33 31.59
CA GLU A 696 -55.39 9.11 31.87
C GLU A 696 -55.89 9.79 30.59
N PRO A 697 -57.20 9.81 30.37
CA PRO A 697 -57.78 10.35 29.14
C PRO A 697 -57.31 11.79 28.96
N GLU A 698 -56.65 12.06 27.89
CA GLU A 698 -56.37 13.39 27.37
C GLU A 698 -57.74 14.14 27.40
N GLN A 699 -57.95 15.01 28.41
CA GLN A 699 -59.01 15.97 28.37
C GLN A 699 -58.89 16.72 27.08
N GLU A 700 -59.95 16.59 26.28
CA GLU A 700 -60.16 17.34 25.04
C GLU A 700 -59.83 18.82 25.30
N ALA A 701 -58.70 19.30 24.81
CA ALA A 701 -58.37 20.69 24.89
C ALA A 701 -59.42 21.50 24.11
N PRO A 702 -59.97 22.57 24.67
CA PRO A 702 -61.01 23.38 24.00
C PRO A 702 -60.38 23.91 22.66
N ALA A 703 -61.21 23.81 21.61
CA ALA A 703 -60.87 24.26 20.27
C ALA A 703 -60.31 25.70 20.29
N PRO A 704 -59.24 25.99 19.57
CA PRO A 704 -58.68 27.34 19.52
C PRO A 704 -59.69 28.30 18.91
N ALA A 705 -60.03 29.36 19.65
CA ALA A 705 -60.85 30.45 19.21
C ALA A 705 -60.32 31.09 17.93
N ALA A 706 -61.24 31.37 17.01
CA ALA A 706 -60.94 32.04 15.75
C ALA A 706 -60.17 33.37 15.99
N PRO A 707 -59.17 33.70 15.20
CA PRO A 707 -58.42 34.93 15.34
C PRO A 707 -59.29 36.16 15.02
N GLN A 708 -59.33 37.12 15.93
CA GLN A 708 -59.91 38.46 15.73
C GLN A 708 -59.05 39.24 14.75
N PRO A 709 -59.61 40.11 13.90
CA PRO A 709 -58.89 40.88 12.91
C PRO A 709 -58.14 42.06 13.55
N THR A 710 -56.81 42.06 13.32
CA THR A 710 -55.94 43.20 13.65
C THR A 710 -56.06 44.31 12.62
N PRO A 711 -55.94 45.58 13.01
CA PRO A 711 -56.25 46.77 12.14
C PRO A 711 -55.10 46.96 11.13
N ALA A 712 -55.52 47.41 9.95
CA ALA A 712 -54.70 47.76 8.81
C ALA A 712 -53.69 48.85 9.07
N GLN A 713 -52.49 48.73 8.62
CA GLN A 713 -51.49 49.78 8.40
C GLN A 713 -51.16 49.89 6.90
N PRO A 714 -50.85 51.11 6.40
CA PRO A 714 -51.11 51.48 5.00
C PRO A 714 -49.99 51.08 4.03
N ALA A 715 -50.42 50.92 2.80
CA ALA A 715 -49.66 50.65 1.59
C ALA A 715 -48.68 51.76 1.17
N ALA A 716 -47.55 51.41 0.62
CA ALA A 716 -46.75 52.21 -0.29
C ALA A 716 -46.13 51.32 -1.41
N PRO A 717 -45.75 51.90 -2.55
CA PRO A 717 -46.43 51.65 -3.83
C PRO A 717 -45.66 50.75 -4.79
N SER A 718 -46.43 50.20 -5.72
CA SER A 718 -46.13 49.40 -6.89
C SER A 718 -45.38 50.20 -8.00
N ALA A 719 -44.48 49.44 -8.73
CA ALA A 719 -44.24 49.68 -10.14
C ALA A 719 -43.45 48.55 -10.74
N PRO A 720 -43.46 48.32 -12.05
CA PRO A 720 -44.53 47.83 -12.87
C PRO A 720 -44.25 46.49 -13.60
N ALA A 721 -45.29 45.91 -14.15
CA ALA A 721 -45.32 44.73 -14.97
C ALA A 721 -44.88 44.98 -16.42
N SER A 722 -44.42 43.94 -17.12
CA SER A 722 -44.84 43.58 -18.49
C SER A 722 -43.97 42.50 -19.08
N PRO A 723 -44.40 41.78 -20.13
CA PRO A 723 -45.68 41.14 -20.39
C PRO A 723 -45.54 39.64 -20.82
N ALA A 724 -46.74 39.08 -20.99
CA ALA A 724 -47.07 37.73 -21.40
C ALA A 724 -46.75 37.36 -22.85
N SER A 725 -46.69 36.05 -23.12
CA SER A 725 -47.32 35.36 -24.22
C SER A 725 -47.48 33.88 -23.89
N ASN A 726 -48.70 33.40 -23.69
CA ASN A 726 -49.62 32.77 -24.64
C ASN A 726 -48.92 31.64 -25.40
N GLU A 727 -49.37 30.46 -25.39
CA GLU A 727 -50.54 29.70 -25.82
C GLU A 727 -50.23 28.21 -25.57
N MET A 728 -51.02 27.22 -25.49
CA MET A 728 -52.42 26.93 -25.70
C MET A 728 -52.70 25.48 -25.29
N GLN A 729 -53.88 25.24 -24.88
CA GLN A 729 -54.55 24.00 -24.53
C GLN A 729 -54.37 22.87 -25.56
N THR A 730 -54.39 21.61 -25.10
CA THR A 730 -55.49 20.67 -25.43
C THR A 730 -55.32 19.37 -24.61
N SER A 731 -56.27 19.09 -23.80
CA SER A 731 -57.10 17.92 -23.49
C SER A 731 -56.88 16.61 -24.26
N ALA A 732 -56.75 15.49 -23.56
CA ALA A 732 -57.80 14.45 -23.41
C ALA A 732 -57.22 13.07 -23.09
N GLN A 733 -57.65 12.56 -21.98
CA GLN A 733 -58.25 11.22 -21.75
C GLN A 733 -57.52 9.93 -22.15
N ASN A 734 -57.46 9.08 -21.14
CA ASN A 734 -57.71 7.64 -21.09
C ASN A 734 -56.54 6.65 -21.25
N GLY A 735 -56.56 5.79 -20.26
CA GLY A 735 -56.16 4.40 -20.46
C GLY A 735 -55.19 3.81 -19.43
N ALA A 736 -55.76 3.18 -18.44
CA ALA A 736 -55.06 2.30 -17.53
C ALA A 736 -54.41 1.13 -18.26
N ALA A 737 -53.14 0.86 -17.99
CA ALA A 737 -52.57 -0.49 -18.10
C ALA A 737 -51.25 -0.54 -17.30
N ALA A 738 -51.20 -1.40 -16.31
CA ALA A 738 -49.99 -1.77 -15.60
C ALA A 738 -48.97 -2.42 -16.51
N PRO A 739 -47.69 -2.11 -16.42
CA PRO A 739 -46.66 -2.90 -17.08
C PRO A 739 -46.21 -4.07 -16.19
N GLN A 740 -46.27 -5.25 -16.80
CA GLN A 740 -45.66 -6.50 -16.33
C GLN A 740 -44.16 -6.35 -16.17
N ALA A 741 -43.60 -7.04 -15.16
CA ALA A 741 -42.17 -7.20 -14.92
C ALA A 741 -41.49 -7.88 -16.11
N PRO A 742 -40.31 -7.43 -16.54
CA PRO A 742 -39.51 -8.18 -17.50
C PRO A 742 -38.71 -9.29 -16.78
N ALA A 743 -38.67 -10.43 -17.47
CA ALA A 743 -38.00 -11.67 -17.10
C ALA A 743 -36.48 -11.48 -16.87
N ALA A 744 -35.98 -12.31 -15.98
CA ALA A 744 -34.57 -12.46 -15.64
C ALA A 744 -33.70 -12.64 -16.89
N SER A 745 -32.74 -11.75 -17.06
CA SER A 745 -31.63 -11.92 -18.00
C SER A 745 -30.55 -12.76 -17.32
N GLN A 746 -30.15 -13.80 -18.03
CA GLN A 746 -29.06 -14.72 -17.67
C GLN A 746 -27.74 -13.95 -17.48
N GLU A 747 -27.01 -14.28 -16.42
CA GLU A 747 -25.62 -13.92 -16.22
C GLU A 747 -24.75 -14.33 -17.43
N PRO A 748 -23.86 -13.47 -17.90
CA PRO A 748 -22.82 -13.90 -18.84
C PRO A 748 -21.74 -14.68 -18.10
N ALA A 749 -21.43 -15.87 -18.62
CA ALA A 749 -20.35 -16.74 -18.19
C ALA A 749 -18.99 -16.01 -18.14
N ALA A 750 -18.24 -16.24 -17.10
CA ALA A 750 -16.87 -15.77 -16.94
C ALA A 750 -15.96 -16.22 -18.10
N PRO A 751 -15.04 -15.38 -18.57
CA PRO A 751 -14.09 -15.80 -19.59
C PRO A 751 -13.08 -16.80 -19.00
N THR A 752 -12.95 -17.94 -19.67
CA THR A 752 -11.92 -18.95 -19.44
C THR A 752 -10.53 -18.34 -19.60
N ALA A 753 -9.69 -18.50 -18.58
CA ALA A 753 -8.29 -18.15 -18.62
C ALA A 753 -7.55 -18.87 -19.77
N PRO A 754 -6.60 -18.23 -20.45
CA PRO A 754 -5.80 -18.87 -21.46
C PRO A 754 -4.86 -19.90 -20.82
N SER A 755 -4.81 -21.08 -21.41
CA SER A 755 -3.92 -22.19 -21.06
C SER A 755 -2.44 -21.72 -21.16
N ALA A 756 -1.70 -21.91 -20.08
CA ALA A 756 -0.26 -21.70 -20.02
C ALA A 756 0.48 -22.55 -21.04
N PRO A 757 1.57 -22.05 -21.65
CA PRO A 757 2.42 -22.84 -22.52
C PRO A 757 3.17 -23.91 -21.72
N ALA A 758 3.31 -25.09 -22.32
CA ALA A 758 4.00 -26.25 -21.76
C ALA A 758 5.46 -25.88 -21.38
N THR A 759 5.80 -26.06 -20.10
CA THR A 759 7.16 -26.00 -19.60
C THR A 759 8.01 -27.16 -20.17
N PRO A 760 9.28 -26.91 -20.52
CA PRO A 760 10.19 -27.98 -20.88
C PRO A 760 10.51 -28.85 -19.65
N VAL A 761 10.52 -30.15 -19.86
CA VAL A 761 10.85 -31.18 -18.88
C VAL A 761 12.27 -30.94 -18.37
N ALA A 762 12.42 -30.56 -17.09
CA ALA A 762 13.69 -30.55 -16.40
C ALA A 762 14.11 -31.99 -16.05
N PRO A 763 15.40 -32.31 -16.01
CA PRO A 763 15.89 -33.63 -15.59
C PRO A 763 15.55 -33.86 -14.11
N SER A 764 15.12 -35.07 -13.79
CA SER A 764 14.73 -35.54 -12.46
C SER A 764 15.84 -35.34 -11.44
N GLU A 765 15.55 -34.51 -10.38
CA GLU A 765 16.39 -34.47 -9.18
C GLU A 765 16.38 -35.82 -8.46
N PRO A 766 17.50 -36.27 -7.87
CA PRO A 766 17.55 -37.47 -7.05
C PRO A 766 16.69 -37.30 -5.78
N SER A 767 16.02 -38.38 -5.36
CA SER A 767 15.13 -38.41 -4.21
C SER A 767 15.82 -37.98 -2.91
N ALA A 768 15.07 -37.33 -2.00
CA ALA A 768 15.56 -36.81 -0.71
C ALA A 768 16.22 -37.89 0.19
N SER A 769 16.04 -39.20 -0.12
CA SER A 769 16.70 -40.29 0.59
C SER A 769 18.20 -40.44 0.23
N ASP A 770 18.58 -40.11 -0.99
CA ASP A 770 19.98 -40.26 -1.45
C ASP A 770 20.86 -39.06 -1.00
N ALA A 771 20.26 -37.85 -0.90
CA ALA A 771 20.96 -36.67 -0.36
C ALA A 771 21.26 -36.81 1.15
N ASN A 772 20.38 -37.46 1.90
CA ASN A 772 20.57 -37.67 3.34
C ASN A 772 21.63 -38.75 3.62
N LYS A 773 21.74 -39.75 2.76
CA LYS A 773 22.75 -40.82 2.89
C LYS A 773 24.15 -40.28 2.61
N GLY A 774 24.33 -39.46 1.57
CA GLY A 774 25.62 -38.82 1.29
C GLY A 774 26.07 -37.82 2.35
N PHE A 775 25.13 -37.16 3.05
CA PHE A 775 25.44 -36.27 4.16
C PHE A 775 25.88 -37.04 5.41
N LEU A 776 25.20 -38.15 5.73
CA LEU A 776 25.56 -39.02 6.87
C LEU A 776 26.93 -39.67 6.67
N ASP A 777 27.21 -40.19 5.47
CA ASP A 777 28.51 -40.75 5.14
C ASP A 777 29.66 -39.72 5.25
N SER A 778 29.40 -38.48 4.88
CA SER A 778 30.36 -37.36 5.03
C SER A 778 30.58 -36.96 6.48
N LEU A 779 29.56 -37.09 7.34
CA LEU A 779 29.66 -36.78 8.76
C LEU A 779 30.42 -37.88 9.52
N GLU A 780 30.18 -39.17 9.19
CA GLU A 780 30.92 -40.29 9.76
C GLU A 780 32.41 -40.24 9.40
N GLN A 781 32.72 -39.84 8.16
CA GLN A 781 34.13 -39.69 7.75
C GLN A 781 34.83 -38.53 8.53
N LYS A 782 34.16 -37.41 8.75
CA LYS A 782 34.71 -36.30 9.55
C LYS A 782 34.88 -36.66 11.02
N ILE A 783 33.98 -37.45 11.60
CA ILE A 783 34.11 -37.93 12.97
C ILE A 783 35.30 -38.88 13.09
N LYS A 784 35.51 -39.74 12.11
CA LYS A 784 36.63 -40.66 12.08
C LYS A 784 37.96 -39.95 11.94
N ASP A 785 38.02 -38.91 11.06
CA ASP A 785 39.24 -38.10 10.88
C ASP A 785 39.58 -37.28 12.13
N MET A 786 38.58 -36.86 12.95
CA MET A 786 38.79 -36.20 14.24
C MET A 786 39.25 -37.20 15.35
N GLN A 787 38.80 -38.43 15.32
CA GLN A 787 39.25 -39.45 16.26
C GLN A 787 40.69 -39.91 15.96
N ASP A 788 41.02 -40.10 14.70
CA ASP A 788 42.40 -40.45 14.27
C ASP A 788 43.39 -39.29 14.51
N GLY A 789 42.90 -38.01 14.56
CA GLY A 789 43.68 -36.83 14.91
C GLY A 789 43.96 -36.73 16.41
N GLN A 790 43.04 -37.12 17.30
CA GLN A 790 43.25 -37.15 18.74
C GLN A 790 44.20 -38.27 19.20
N ASP A 791 44.15 -39.46 18.56
CA ASP A 791 45.07 -40.56 18.83
C ASP A 791 46.53 -40.26 18.40
N ALA A 792 46.74 -39.23 17.52
CA ALA A 792 48.09 -38.80 17.14
C ALA A 792 48.69 -37.76 18.12
N GLU A 793 47.87 -36.94 18.78
CA GLU A 793 48.38 -36.00 19.82
C GLU A 793 48.68 -36.67 21.15
N ASP A 794 47.98 -37.73 21.55
CA ASP A 794 48.25 -38.44 22.81
C ASP A 794 49.55 -39.32 22.75
N LYS A 795 50.14 -39.54 21.61
CA LYS A 795 51.41 -40.27 21.45
C LYS A 795 52.65 -39.39 21.52
N HIS A 796 52.53 -38.09 21.63
CA HIS A 796 53.68 -37.18 21.65
C HIS A 796 54.02 -36.58 23.00
N ASP A 797 53.24 -36.83 24.08
CA ASP A 797 53.44 -36.19 25.40
C ASP A 797 54.05 -37.09 26.45
N ASP A 798 54.52 -38.32 26.15
CA ASP A 798 55.07 -39.31 27.12
C ASP A 798 56.61 -39.40 27.12
N SER A 799 57.32 -38.34 26.60
CA SER A 799 58.79 -38.32 26.57
C SER A 799 59.45 -37.03 27.07
N ALA A 800 59.04 -36.51 28.25
CA ALA A 800 59.87 -35.45 28.88
C ALA A 800 59.68 -35.42 30.42
N GLY A 801 60.71 -35.92 31.13
CA GLY A 801 61.20 -35.23 32.32
C GLY A 801 60.70 -35.69 33.69
N LYS A 802 61.30 -36.69 34.28
CA LYS A 802 61.37 -36.79 35.74
C LYS A 802 62.19 -35.64 36.32
N PRO A 803 61.75 -34.87 37.30
CA PRO A 803 62.64 -34.01 38.14
C PRO A 803 63.38 -34.84 39.18
N ARG A 804 64.66 -34.61 39.30
CA ARG A 804 65.50 -34.95 40.45
C ARG A 804 65.32 -33.88 41.50
N GLU A 805 65.16 -34.35 42.77
CA GLU A 805 65.21 -33.70 44.06
C GLU A 805 64.27 -32.59 44.37
#